data_8e2d1893f44f4b346192a91ae8cceeb7
#
_entry.id   8e2d1893f44f4b346192a91ae8cceeb7
#
_cell.length_a   1.000
_cell.length_b   1.000
_cell.length_c   1.000
_cell.angle_alpha   90.00
_cell.angle_beta   90.00
_cell.angle_gamma   90.00
#
_symmetry.space_group_name_H-M   'P 1'
#
loop_
_entity.id
_entity.type
_entity.pdbx_description
1 polymer ?
#
loop_
_entity_poly.entity_id
_entity_poly.type
_entity_poly.pdbx_seq_one_letter_code
_entity_poly.pdbx_strand_id
1 'polypeptide(L)'
;MKRPMIGYTLSLIAGIGMGKIFGTEYVFLILCGVFFCGLFYWGKKSLRIAGLCFLVGLSLPFLRDPLWDDGFNGRYVKVEGRVERVFQKGENQKLLLQGEKMNGAAVREKFYIRGVTTEYVPGEKISVEGFFRSPRAQKNPYLFDEKNYIRSLGAAGSIQAENISSLECVHWKLKGHLYVLSRLREFSRTTENLLQRSMLGYGEGDFDALREIGLAHILAASGFHLGLLSFFFLHFLLLSGLGKRQASIWTVLVLWLYGAFIGFPPGLLRSLVMFTLLIFSVPFRKRYDALDALCIAAWISLFINPWWLFQPAFLLSYGGTACLLILYPALQAWGVHKILALPLSVALGLLPWQLHFFGQWNPWAILANILLLPFFMVAFIGAFLYLIFGFTPLLGSILKFFVEQSSGIFLILSEDAAELPGRISTAAWNLPLIIVYFILLYLLFSPATRQWQVKKSWRKFLVTGTLFLCAAPCFQILYPPFVLRHIAIGQGDAALIQGSYNLMVDTGGEKYGYDSGEGILFPLLRKLGISTIHGLYITHLDADHCENALELVKQFHVKGVFLPPQKEYTPWFQNFLLLCQKKKVPVYDLTSGEIHNWGNLQIQNEFADLSGNDGSLMQRIQMDKISILFTGDAGFETEKQLMDRFAPVKVLKVGHHGSKYSTGEDFLRKISPKYGILSCGENNRYGHPHQEVIEKLQERKIKIYRTDTQGCITVKSCFGLRVSTHEEETKEIFIPWLLGAVFVFVGLWTGKRVKDEDWI
;
A
#
# COMPACT_ATOMS: atom_id res chain seq x y z
N MET A 1 -30.24 -18.25 -11.74
CA MET A 1 -29.93 -18.98 -10.49
C MET A 1 -29.67 -17.96 -9.37
N LYS A 2 -30.23 -18.14 -8.18
CA LYS A 2 -29.86 -17.34 -7.02
C LYS A 2 -28.44 -17.74 -6.61
N ARG A 3 -27.52 -16.78 -6.55
CA ARG A 3 -26.12 -17.00 -6.12
C ARG A 3 -25.93 -16.54 -4.66
N PRO A 4 -26.39 -17.32 -3.67
CA PRO A 4 -26.32 -16.91 -2.27
C PRO A 4 -24.88 -16.77 -1.76
N MET A 5 -23.92 -17.50 -2.36
CA MET A 5 -22.52 -17.47 -1.98
C MET A 5 -21.90 -16.08 -2.12
N ILE A 6 -22.27 -15.28 -3.12
CA ILE A 6 -21.79 -13.90 -3.28
C ILE A 6 -22.19 -13.07 -2.07
N GLY A 7 -23.48 -13.13 -1.67
CA GLY A 7 -23.98 -12.39 -0.50
C GLY A 7 -23.29 -12.79 0.80
N TYR A 8 -23.09 -14.09 1.01
CA TYR A 8 -22.40 -14.60 2.20
C TYR A 8 -20.92 -14.17 2.24
N THR A 9 -20.25 -14.20 1.09
CA THR A 9 -18.85 -13.74 0.97
C THR A 9 -18.71 -12.25 1.25
N LEU A 10 -19.61 -11.43 0.70
CA LEU A 10 -19.62 -9.99 0.98
C LEU A 10 -19.90 -9.68 2.45
N SER A 11 -20.79 -10.47 3.10
CA SER A 11 -21.05 -10.35 4.54
C SER A 11 -19.82 -10.70 5.38
N LEU A 12 -19.10 -11.77 5.02
CA LEU A 12 -17.86 -12.16 5.67
C LEU A 12 -16.80 -11.03 5.54
N ILE A 13 -16.60 -10.52 4.35
CA ILE A 13 -15.64 -9.42 4.05
C ILE A 13 -16.01 -8.16 4.86
N ALA A 14 -17.28 -7.79 4.90
CA ALA A 14 -17.76 -6.67 5.70
C ALA A 14 -17.48 -6.88 7.20
N GLY A 15 -17.72 -8.09 7.71
CA GLY A 15 -17.40 -8.45 9.09
C GLY A 15 -15.90 -8.30 9.41
N ILE A 16 -15.01 -8.82 8.55
CA ILE A 16 -13.55 -8.69 8.72
C ILE A 16 -13.13 -7.22 8.73
N GLY A 17 -13.67 -6.42 7.80
CA GLY A 17 -13.41 -4.98 7.75
C GLY A 17 -13.82 -4.26 9.03
N MET A 18 -15.01 -4.55 9.56
CA MET A 18 -15.51 -4.01 10.82
C MET A 18 -14.64 -4.44 12.00
N GLY A 19 -14.28 -5.72 12.09
CA GLY A 19 -13.41 -6.24 13.15
C GLY A 19 -12.06 -5.52 13.21
N LYS A 20 -11.46 -5.21 12.06
CA LYS A 20 -10.22 -4.43 12.01
C LYS A 20 -10.38 -3.01 12.59
N ILE A 21 -11.51 -2.34 12.31
CA ILE A 21 -11.71 -0.90 12.66
C ILE A 21 -12.01 -0.71 14.13
N PHE A 22 -12.94 -1.51 14.63
CA PHE A 22 -13.46 -1.31 15.97
C PHE A 22 -12.62 -1.95 17.06
N GLY A 23 -11.65 -2.78 16.68
CA GLY A 23 -10.76 -3.41 17.64
C GLY A 23 -11.53 -4.20 18.70
N THR A 24 -11.04 -4.14 19.94
CA THR A 24 -11.61 -4.83 21.10
C THR A 24 -12.73 -4.06 21.82
N GLU A 25 -13.35 -3.06 21.19
CA GLU A 25 -14.45 -2.33 21.80
C GLU A 25 -15.68 -3.25 21.91
N TYR A 26 -15.81 -3.91 23.06
CA TYR A 26 -16.86 -4.88 23.38
C TYR A 26 -18.29 -4.34 23.17
N VAL A 27 -18.52 -3.04 23.36
CA VAL A 27 -19.81 -2.39 23.16
C VAL A 27 -20.32 -2.56 21.73
N PHE A 28 -19.43 -2.42 20.75
CA PHE A 28 -19.78 -2.59 19.35
C PHE A 28 -20.10 -4.05 19.01
N LEU A 29 -19.35 -5.01 19.56
CA LEU A 29 -19.62 -6.44 19.42
C LEU A 29 -20.99 -6.80 20.00
N ILE A 30 -21.37 -6.24 21.16
CA ILE A 30 -22.68 -6.44 21.78
C ILE A 30 -23.80 -5.85 20.90
N LEU A 31 -23.62 -4.61 20.39
CA LEU A 31 -24.62 -3.98 19.51
C LEU A 31 -24.80 -4.75 18.19
N CYS A 32 -23.72 -5.21 17.58
CA CYS A 32 -23.79 -6.11 16.43
C CYS A 32 -24.49 -7.41 16.78
N GLY A 33 -24.18 -8.01 17.92
CA GLY A 33 -24.84 -9.23 18.42
C GLY A 33 -26.35 -9.06 18.59
N VAL A 34 -26.78 -7.97 19.22
CA VAL A 34 -28.21 -7.65 19.40
C VAL A 34 -28.91 -7.41 18.07
N PHE A 35 -28.29 -6.65 17.16
CA PHE A 35 -28.83 -6.39 15.82
C PHE A 35 -29.01 -7.71 15.03
N PHE A 36 -28.00 -8.58 15.05
CA PHE A 36 -28.06 -9.86 14.33
C PHE A 36 -28.97 -10.87 15.02
N CYS A 37 -29.13 -10.85 16.35
CA CYS A 37 -30.16 -11.62 17.03
C CYS A 37 -31.56 -11.22 16.55
N GLY A 38 -31.84 -9.93 16.37
CA GLY A 38 -33.09 -9.44 15.78
C GLY A 38 -33.30 -9.94 14.35
N LEU A 39 -32.26 -9.90 13.50
CA LEU A 39 -32.31 -10.47 12.15
C LEU A 39 -32.47 -12.00 12.15
N PHE A 40 -31.89 -12.69 13.12
CA PHE A 40 -32.05 -14.14 13.31
C PHE A 40 -33.48 -14.49 13.68
N TYR A 41 -34.13 -13.70 14.50
CA TYR A 41 -35.50 -13.98 14.95
C TYR A 41 -36.54 -13.71 13.85
N TRP A 42 -36.40 -12.65 13.05
CA TRP A 42 -37.39 -12.23 12.06
C TRP A 42 -36.96 -12.41 10.58
N GLY A 43 -35.71 -12.75 10.32
CA GLY A 43 -35.16 -12.81 8.94
C GLY A 43 -35.45 -14.11 8.20
N LYS A 44 -35.41 -14.03 6.84
CA LYS A 44 -35.41 -15.22 5.96
C LYS A 44 -34.12 -16.01 6.17
N LYS A 45 -34.15 -17.36 5.90
CA LYS A 45 -33.00 -18.28 6.05
C LYS A 45 -31.69 -17.73 5.45
N SER A 46 -31.76 -17.13 4.25
CA SER A 46 -30.57 -16.53 3.60
C SER A 46 -29.99 -15.33 4.37
N LEU A 47 -30.85 -14.54 5.04
CA LEU A 47 -30.41 -13.39 5.83
C LEU A 47 -29.75 -13.83 7.14
N ARG A 48 -30.25 -14.91 7.74
CA ARG A 48 -29.65 -15.52 8.94
C ARG A 48 -28.23 -16.03 8.63
N ILE A 49 -28.04 -16.73 7.50
CA ILE A 49 -26.71 -17.22 7.08
C ILE A 49 -25.77 -16.03 6.80
N ALA A 50 -26.24 -14.99 6.13
CA ALA A 50 -25.43 -13.78 5.90
C ALA A 50 -25.02 -13.10 7.22
N GLY A 51 -25.93 -13.00 8.20
CA GLY A 51 -25.64 -12.50 9.54
C GLY A 51 -24.58 -13.34 10.27
N LEU A 52 -24.69 -14.67 10.18
CA LEU A 52 -23.69 -15.58 10.75
C LEU A 52 -22.31 -15.38 10.08
N CYS A 53 -22.27 -15.26 8.77
CA CYS A 53 -21.04 -15.01 8.02
C CYS A 53 -20.38 -13.67 8.44
N PHE A 54 -21.21 -12.66 8.67
CA PHE A 54 -20.73 -11.37 9.16
C PHE A 54 -20.13 -11.49 10.58
N LEU A 55 -20.79 -12.16 11.50
CA LEU A 55 -20.30 -12.37 12.88
C LEU A 55 -18.98 -13.17 12.88
N VAL A 56 -18.93 -14.23 12.07
CA VAL A 56 -17.69 -14.98 11.87
C VAL A 56 -16.58 -14.05 11.33
N GLY A 57 -16.88 -13.27 10.31
CA GLY A 57 -15.93 -12.28 9.78
C GLY A 57 -15.46 -11.29 10.82
N LEU A 58 -16.36 -10.79 11.66
CA LEU A 58 -16.05 -9.84 12.75
C LEU A 58 -15.04 -10.42 13.77
N SER A 59 -15.16 -11.71 14.08
CA SER A 59 -14.31 -12.39 15.07
C SER A 59 -12.94 -12.85 14.51
N LEU A 60 -12.85 -13.11 13.20
CA LEU A 60 -11.62 -13.66 12.59
C LEU A 60 -10.35 -12.82 12.84
N PRO A 61 -10.33 -11.47 12.72
CA PRO A 61 -9.14 -10.68 12.99
C PRO A 61 -8.58 -10.86 14.40
N PHE A 62 -9.45 -11.07 15.40
CA PHE A 62 -9.04 -11.29 16.79
C PHE A 62 -8.50 -12.69 17.02
N LEU A 63 -9.20 -13.71 16.49
CA LEU A 63 -8.82 -15.11 16.64
C LEU A 63 -7.55 -15.47 15.87
N ARG A 64 -7.21 -14.67 14.85
CA ARG A 64 -6.08 -14.90 13.94
C ARG A 64 -5.07 -13.77 13.94
N ASP A 65 -4.99 -12.96 15.01
CA ASP A 65 -3.91 -11.99 15.15
C ASP A 65 -2.62 -12.72 15.53
N PRO A 66 -1.60 -12.73 14.67
CA PRO A 66 -0.35 -13.43 14.92
C PRO A 66 0.61 -12.63 15.79
N LEU A 67 0.37 -11.32 16.02
CA LEU A 67 1.33 -10.43 16.67
C LEU A 67 1.50 -10.77 18.15
N TRP A 68 2.75 -10.75 18.59
CA TRP A 68 3.10 -10.82 20.00
C TRP A 68 2.92 -9.45 20.66
N ASP A 69 2.72 -9.50 21.98
CA ASP A 69 2.59 -8.32 22.82
C ASP A 69 3.85 -7.44 22.77
N ASP A 70 3.68 -6.14 22.93
CA ASP A 70 4.75 -5.14 22.92
C ASP A 70 5.81 -5.37 24.00
N GLY A 71 5.52 -6.19 25.03
CA GLY A 71 6.48 -6.63 26.05
C GLY A 71 7.74 -7.33 25.52
N PHE A 72 7.74 -7.80 24.29
CA PHE A 72 8.92 -8.36 23.63
C PHE A 72 9.76 -7.32 22.87
N ASN A 73 9.23 -6.12 22.64
CA ASN A 73 9.92 -5.11 21.85
C ASN A 73 11.27 -4.72 22.46
N GLY A 74 12.32 -4.73 21.64
CA GLY A 74 13.69 -4.41 22.03
C GLY A 74 14.44 -5.53 22.76
N ARG A 75 13.83 -6.71 23.00
CA ARG A 75 14.53 -7.86 23.59
C ARG A 75 15.45 -8.52 22.57
N TYR A 76 16.64 -8.90 23.04
CA TYR A 76 17.55 -9.74 22.28
C TYR A 76 17.06 -11.19 22.31
N VAL A 77 16.94 -11.80 21.13
CA VAL A 77 16.38 -13.14 20.97
C VAL A 77 17.26 -13.98 20.04
N LYS A 78 17.32 -15.28 20.31
CA LYS A 78 17.90 -16.28 19.42
C LYS A 78 16.77 -17.17 18.91
N VAL A 79 16.56 -17.21 17.61
CA VAL A 79 15.52 -18.01 16.97
C VAL A 79 16.11 -18.97 15.97
N GLU A 80 15.88 -20.27 16.20
CA GLU A 80 16.20 -21.32 15.24
C GLU A 80 14.93 -21.70 14.49
N GLY A 81 15.04 -21.82 13.17
CA GLY A 81 13.88 -22.14 12.35
C GLY A 81 14.24 -22.39 10.90
N ARG A 82 13.20 -22.51 10.09
CA ARG A 82 13.32 -22.79 8.66
C ARG A 82 12.84 -21.62 7.82
N VAL A 83 13.61 -21.24 6.82
CA VAL A 83 13.23 -20.21 5.85
C VAL A 83 12.01 -20.71 5.06
N GLU A 84 10.88 -20.05 5.26
CA GLU A 84 9.63 -20.33 4.53
C GLU A 84 9.57 -19.59 3.21
N ARG A 85 9.99 -18.32 3.23
CA ARG A 85 9.95 -17.39 2.08
C ARG A 85 11.13 -16.43 2.08
N VAL A 86 11.54 -16.06 0.87
CA VAL A 86 12.49 -14.98 0.58
C VAL A 86 11.73 -13.89 -0.18
N PHE A 87 11.87 -12.61 0.20
CA PHE A 87 11.16 -11.51 -0.44
C PHE A 87 12.04 -10.71 -1.40
N GLN A 88 13.32 -10.61 -1.10
CA GLN A 88 14.29 -9.88 -1.90
C GLN A 88 15.62 -10.63 -1.85
N LYS A 89 16.35 -10.64 -2.95
CA LYS A 89 17.69 -11.21 -3.04
C LYS A 89 18.71 -10.06 -3.13
N GLY A 90 19.94 -10.28 -2.67
CA GLY A 90 21.00 -9.27 -2.62
C GLY A 90 21.30 -8.73 -1.22
N GLU A 91 22.03 -7.63 -1.12
CA GLU A 91 22.63 -7.10 0.13
C GLU A 91 21.63 -6.82 1.29
N ASN A 92 20.33 -6.71 1.03
CA ASN A 92 19.30 -6.48 2.04
C ASN A 92 18.17 -7.51 1.93
N GLN A 93 18.53 -8.79 1.93
CA GLN A 93 17.54 -9.86 1.87
C GLN A 93 16.58 -9.79 3.07
N LYS A 94 15.30 -10.08 2.83
CA LYS A 94 14.26 -10.17 3.86
C LYS A 94 13.65 -11.56 3.81
N LEU A 95 13.51 -12.19 4.98
CA LEU A 95 13.08 -13.58 5.09
C LEU A 95 11.83 -13.69 5.96
N LEU A 96 11.01 -14.70 5.67
CA LEU A 96 10.02 -15.21 6.60
C LEU A 96 10.53 -16.52 7.16
N LEU A 97 10.78 -16.56 8.47
CA LEU A 97 11.28 -17.71 9.19
C LEU A 97 10.13 -18.39 9.92
N GLN A 98 9.93 -19.69 9.69
CA GLN A 98 9.09 -20.52 10.55
C GLN A 98 9.92 -20.94 11.76
N GLY A 99 9.62 -20.39 12.93
CA GLY A 99 10.33 -20.71 14.17
C GLY A 99 10.11 -22.17 14.59
N GLU A 100 11.17 -22.78 15.10
CA GLU A 100 11.17 -24.12 15.73
C GLU A 100 11.56 -24.00 17.21
N LYS A 101 12.55 -23.13 17.51
CA LYS A 101 12.99 -22.83 18.88
C LYS A 101 13.28 -21.34 19.03
N MET A 102 13.00 -20.78 20.20
CA MET A 102 13.38 -19.44 20.60
C MET A 102 13.96 -19.47 21.99
N ASN A 103 15.22 -19.01 22.14
CA ASN A 103 15.98 -19.07 23.38
C ASN A 103 15.98 -20.49 24.03
N GLY A 104 16.01 -21.54 23.19
CA GLY A 104 15.95 -22.94 23.60
C GLY A 104 14.56 -23.54 23.80
N ALA A 105 13.52 -22.73 23.94
CA ALA A 105 12.12 -23.18 24.04
C ALA A 105 11.48 -23.42 22.67
N ALA A 106 10.60 -24.41 22.56
CA ALA A 106 9.88 -24.71 21.32
C ALA A 106 8.90 -23.55 20.97
N VAL A 107 8.90 -23.13 19.70
CA VAL A 107 8.05 -22.05 19.16
C VAL A 107 7.50 -22.48 17.81
N ARG A 108 6.27 -22.02 17.47
CA ARG A 108 5.62 -22.35 16.19
C ARG A 108 5.27 -21.12 15.37
N GLU A 109 5.57 -19.94 15.88
CA GLU A 109 5.29 -18.66 15.27
C GLU A 109 6.26 -18.38 14.12
N LYS A 110 5.82 -17.52 13.21
CA LYS A 110 6.66 -16.99 12.12
C LYS A 110 7.27 -15.66 12.54
N PHE A 111 8.47 -15.40 12.05
CA PHE A 111 9.20 -14.15 12.28
C PHE A 111 9.66 -13.55 10.96
N TYR A 112 9.53 -12.23 10.83
CA TYR A 112 10.04 -11.49 9.68
C TYR A 112 11.45 -11.00 9.96
N ILE A 113 12.45 -11.52 9.25
CA ILE A 113 13.86 -11.25 9.49
C ILE A 113 14.35 -10.15 8.56
N ARG A 114 15.06 -9.17 9.12
CA ARG A 114 15.71 -8.04 8.44
C ARG A 114 17.19 -8.01 8.76
N GLY A 115 17.97 -7.26 7.94
CA GLY A 115 19.42 -7.14 8.14
C GLY A 115 20.18 -8.38 7.71
N VAL A 116 19.66 -9.10 6.72
CA VAL A 116 20.27 -10.32 6.19
C VAL A 116 21.25 -9.93 5.09
N THR A 117 22.55 -10.17 5.32
CA THR A 117 23.63 -9.82 4.39
C THR A 117 24.04 -10.97 3.47
N THR A 118 23.72 -12.20 3.85
CA THR A 118 24.00 -13.43 3.09
C THR A 118 22.75 -13.95 2.40
N GLU A 119 22.93 -14.68 1.30
CA GLU A 119 21.82 -15.26 0.55
C GLU A 119 21.36 -16.58 1.16
N TYR A 120 20.08 -16.65 1.49
CA TYR A 120 19.40 -17.87 1.97
C TYR A 120 18.30 -18.27 0.98
N VAL A 121 17.95 -19.57 1.03
CA VAL A 121 17.00 -20.20 0.13
C VAL A 121 15.84 -20.81 0.95
N PRO A 122 14.59 -20.80 0.43
CA PRO A 122 13.48 -21.46 1.11
C PRO A 122 13.75 -22.94 1.40
N GLY A 123 13.45 -23.37 2.62
CA GLY A 123 13.74 -24.72 3.11
C GLY A 123 15.04 -24.86 3.90
N GLU A 124 15.91 -23.87 3.86
CA GLU A 124 17.15 -23.83 4.64
C GLU A 124 16.83 -23.63 6.12
N LYS A 125 17.58 -24.28 7.00
CA LYS A 125 17.48 -24.11 8.45
C LYS A 125 18.56 -23.14 8.91
N ILE A 126 18.17 -22.12 9.68
CA ILE A 126 19.05 -21.06 10.16
C ILE A 126 18.82 -20.76 11.64
N SER A 127 19.85 -20.26 12.30
CA SER A 127 19.78 -19.63 13.60
C SER A 127 20.00 -18.14 13.45
N VAL A 128 19.06 -17.35 13.93
CA VAL A 128 19.07 -15.88 13.86
C VAL A 128 19.16 -15.33 15.28
N GLU A 129 20.13 -14.47 15.51
CA GLU A 129 20.30 -13.72 16.74
C GLU A 129 20.13 -12.22 16.45
N GLY A 130 19.36 -11.53 17.27
CA GLY A 130 19.07 -10.11 17.07
C GLY A 130 17.95 -9.58 17.92
N PHE A 131 17.54 -8.34 17.66
CA PHE A 131 16.52 -7.67 18.45
C PHE A 131 15.12 -7.88 17.86
N PHE A 132 14.20 -8.34 18.69
CA PHE A 132 12.77 -8.40 18.33
C PHE A 132 12.21 -6.98 18.27
N ARG A 133 11.44 -6.69 17.23
CA ARG A 133 10.75 -5.42 17.02
C ARG A 133 9.27 -5.65 16.75
N SER A 134 8.44 -5.03 17.58
CA SER A 134 7.01 -4.96 17.34
C SER A 134 6.73 -4.15 16.07
N PRO A 135 5.86 -4.62 15.15
CA PRO A 135 5.56 -3.92 13.92
C PRO A 135 4.87 -2.58 14.18
N ARG A 136 5.31 -1.54 13.51
CA ARG A 136 4.76 -0.20 13.67
C ARG A 136 3.44 -0.03 12.93
N ALA A 137 2.51 0.68 13.56
CA ALA A 137 1.30 1.13 12.88
C ALA A 137 1.64 2.21 11.85
N GLN A 138 0.79 2.34 10.83
CA GLN A 138 0.91 3.41 9.85
C GLN A 138 0.78 4.78 10.54
N LYS A 139 1.76 5.66 10.34
CA LYS A 139 1.76 7.01 10.93
C LYS A 139 1.34 8.11 9.95
N ASN A 140 1.47 7.87 8.66
CA ASN A 140 1.09 8.84 7.63
C ASN A 140 0.05 8.25 6.69
N PRO A 141 -0.90 9.05 6.16
CA PRO A 141 -1.94 8.56 5.27
C PRO A 141 -1.33 7.97 3.99
N TYR A 142 -1.99 6.93 3.46
CA TYR A 142 -1.63 6.25 2.20
C TYR A 142 -0.26 5.56 2.15
N LEU A 143 0.56 5.61 3.20
CA LEU A 143 1.85 4.95 3.25
C LEU A 143 1.74 3.48 3.65
N PHE A 144 2.89 2.80 3.64
CA PHE A 144 2.98 1.39 3.96
C PHE A 144 2.63 1.12 5.42
N ASP A 145 1.69 0.21 5.64
CA ASP A 145 1.26 -0.26 6.96
C ASP A 145 2.02 -1.55 7.30
N GLU A 146 3.12 -1.40 8.02
CA GLU A 146 3.97 -2.52 8.43
C GLU A 146 3.22 -3.50 9.32
N LYS A 147 2.40 -3.02 10.25
CA LYS A 147 1.63 -3.86 11.18
C LYS A 147 0.68 -4.79 10.43
N ASN A 148 -0.08 -4.26 9.50
CA ASN A 148 -0.97 -5.08 8.67
C ASN A 148 -0.19 -5.99 7.71
N TYR A 149 0.96 -5.56 7.23
CA TYR A 149 1.82 -6.40 6.39
C TYR A 149 2.36 -7.62 7.15
N ILE A 150 2.93 -7.43 8.34
CA ILE A 150 3.42 -8.51 9.19
C ILE A 150 2.30 -9.48 9.59
N ARG A 151 1.11 -8.96 9.94
CA ARG A 151 -0.10 -9.77 10.17
C ARG A 151 -0.46 -10.61 8.96
N SER A 152 -0.37 -10.04 7.76
CA SER A 152 -0.67 -10.76 6.52
C SER A 152 0.33 -11.86 6.19
N LEU A 153 1.54 -11.76 6.69
CA LEU A 153 2.53 -12.85 6.63
C LEU A 153 2.26 -13.94 7.67
N GLY A 154 1.39 -13.69 8.65
CA GLY A 154 1.15 -14.56 9.79
C GLY A 154 2.34 -14.57 10.76
N ALA A 155 3.12 -13.49 10.81
CA ALA A 155 4.31 -13.39 11.64
C ALA A 155 4.01 -12.68 12.98
N ALA A 156 4.65 -13.15 14.06
CA ALA A 156 4.50 -12.59 15.40
C ALA A 156 5.16 -11.20 15.56
N GLY A 157 6.15 -10.92 14.73
CA GLY A 157 6.87 -9.66 14.71
C GLY A 157 8.04 -9.71 13.74
N SER A 158 8.92 -8.72 13.83
CA SER A 158 10.15 -8.67 13.06
C SER A 158 11.38 -8.83 13.97
N ILE A 159 12.45 -9.41 13.42
CA ILE A 159 13.75 -9.52 14.10
C ILE A 159 14.76 -8.77 13.23
N GLN A 160 15.42 -7.79 13.84
CA GLN A 160 16.58 -7.15 13.24
C GLN A 160 17.79 -8.04 13.56
N ALA A 161 18.24 -8.78 12.57
CA ALA A 161 19.32 -9.72 12.73
C ALA A 161 20.67 -8.98 12.91
N GLU A 162 21.48 -9.48 13.84
CA GLU A 162 22.88 -9.12 13.99
C GLU A 162 23.78 -10.26 13.51
N ASN A 163 23.42 -11.50 13.90
CA ASN A 163 24.14 -12.70 13.49
C ASN A 163 23.17 -13.74 12.92
N ILE A 164 23.57 -14.36 11.82
CA ILE A 164 22.82 -15.46 11.21
C ILE A 164 23.81 -16.57 10.87
N SER A 165 23.48 -17.80 11.26
CA SER A 165 24.24 -18.99 10.94
C SER A 165 23.37 -20.06 10.30
N SER A 166 23.87 -20.71 9.25
CA SER A 166 23.21 -21.87 8.64
C SER A 166 23.37 -23.10 9.53
N LEU A 167 22.28 -23.85 9.66
CA LEU A 167 22.26 -25.14 10.35
C LEU A 167 22.10 -26.27 9.32
N GLU A 168 22.80 -27.38 9.53
CA GLU A 168 22.65 -28.52 8.62
C GLU A 168 21.19 -28.99 8.53
N CYS A 169 20.68 -29.09 7.32
CA CYS A 169 19.32 -29.53 7.07
C CYS A 169 19.17 -30.14 5.66
N VAL A 170 18.51 -31.30 5.61
CA VAL A 170 18.06 -31.89 4.35
C VAL A 170 16.54 -31.73 4.24
N HIS A 171 16.09 -30.79 3.42
CA HIS A 171 14.67 -30.57 3.21
C HIS A 171 14.32 -30.56 1.71
N TRP A 172 13.19 -31.13 1.34
CA TRP A 172 12.79 -31.26 -0.07
C TRP A 172 12.65 -29.91 -0.80
N LYS A 173 12.18 -28.86 -0.10
CA LYS A 173 12.11 -27.51 -0.66
C LYS A 173 13.50 -26.97 -0.99
N LEU A 174 14.45 -27.11 -0.05
CA LEU A 174 15.82 -26.66 -0.26
C LEU A 174 16.43 -27.32 -1.50
N LYS A 175 16.35 -28.67 -1.57
CA LYS A 175 16.83 -29.41 -2.75
C LYS A 175 16.17 -28.95 -4.04
N GLY A 176 14.84 -28.75 -4.02
CA GLY A 176 14.09 -28.26 -5.18
C GLY A 176 14.51 -26.86 -5.60
N HIS A 177 14.62 -25.91 -4.66
CA HIS A 177 15.07 -24.55 -4.97
C HIS A 177 16.50 -24.52 -5.50
N LEU A 178 17.43 -25.26 -4.89
CA LEU A 178 18.81 -25.36 -5.38
C LEU A 178 18.88 -25.95 -6.78
N TYR A 179 18.08 -27.00 -7.06
CA TYR A 179 17.99 -27.57 -8.39
C TYR A 179 17.50 -26.54 -9.42
N VAL A 180 16.38 -25.87 -9.14
CA VAL A 180 15.83 -24.86 -10.04
C VAL A 180 16.85 -23.73 -10.27
N LEU A 181 17.47 -23.21 -9.20
CA LEU A 181 18.48 -22.16 -9.29
C LEU A 181 19.69 -22.61 -10.12
N SER A 182 20.20 -23.83 -9.92
CA SER A 182 21.35 -24.34 -10.70
C SER A 182 21.05 -24.41 -12.19
N ARG A 183 19.82 -24.79 -12.56
CA ARG A 183 19.39 -24.86 -13.96
C ARG A 183 19.13 -23.48 -14.57
N LEU A 184 18.57 -22.53 -13.79
CA LEU A 184 18.32 -21.18 -14.27
C LEU A 184 19.60 -20.37 -14.46
N ARG A 185 20.66 -20.64 -13.70
CA ARG A 185 22.00 -20.04 -13.91
C ARG A 185 22.65 -20.35 -15.26
N GLU A 186 22.13 -21.30 -15.99
CA GLU A 186 22.60 -21.62 -17.34
C GLU A 186 22.11 -20.61 -18.40
N PHE A 187 21.13 -19.77 -18.06
CA PHE A 187 20.62 -18.68 -18.89
C PHE A 187 21.42 -17.38 -18.66
N SER A 188 21.23 -16.40 -19.55
CA SER A 188 21.74 -15.04 -19.36
C SER A 188 21.19 -14.43 -18.07
N ARG A 189 21.96 -13.53 -17.43
CA ARG A 189 21.59 -12.97 -16.11
C ARG A 189 20.23 -12.28 -16.11
N THR A 190 19.86 -11.59 -17.18
CA THR A 190 18.55 -10.94 -17.32
C THR A 190 17.41 -11.96 -17.41
N THR A 191 17.57 -13.01 -18.23
CA THR A 191 16.63 -14.12 -18.33
C THR A 191 16.55 -14.91 -17.03
N GLU A 192 17.67 -15.23 -16.39
CA GLU A 192 17.73 -15.88 -15.08
C GLU A 192 16.88 -15.12 -14.06
N ASN A 193 17.12 -13.82 -13.92
CA ASN A 193 16.41 -12.98 -12.94
C ASN A 193 14.89 -12.93 -13.22
N LEU A 194 14.48 -12.77 -14.48
CA LEU A 194 13.07 -12.80 -14.88
C LEU A 194 12.40 -14.13 -14.50
N LEU A 195 13.07 -15.25 -14.82
CA LEU A 195 12.55 -16.59 -14.55
C LEU A 195 12.54 -16.92 -13.05
N GLN A 196 13.58 -16.53 -12.30
CA GLN A 196 13.59 -16.68 -10.85
C GLN A 196 12.38 -15.95 -10.21
N ARG A 197 12.15 -14.69 -10.58
CA ARG A 197 11.02 -13.91 -10.08
C ARG A 197 9.68 -14.55 -10.42
N SER A 198 9.50 -14.98 -11.65
CA SER A 198 8.22 -15.53 -12.12
C SER A 198 7.94 -16.94 -11.61
N MET A 199 8.98 -17.81 -11.51
CA MET A 199 8.83 -19.21 -11.11
C MET A 199 8.93 -19.42 -9.59
N LEU A 200 9.82 -18.69 -8.90
CA LEU A 200 10.11 -18.86 -7.48
C LEU A 200 9.50 -17.74 -6.60
N GLY A 201 9.12 -16.61 -7.21
CA GLY A 201 8.58 -15.46 -6.52
C GLY A 201 9.63 -14.54 -5.86
N TYR A 202 10.93 -14.83 -6.02
CA TYR A 202 12.05 -14.02 -5.55
C TYR A 202 13.20 -14.04 -6.55
N GLY A 203 14.09 -13.06 -6.50
CA GLY A 203 15.23 -12.93 -7.40
C GLY A 203 15.75 -11.49 -7.41
N GLU A 204 16.91 -11.30 -8.04
CA GLU A 204 17.50 -9.99 -8.31
C GLU A 204 16.85 -9.32 -9.54
N GLY A 205 17.29 -8.11 -9.81
CA GLY A 205 16.92 -7.34 -10.99
C GLY A 205 15.88 -6.27 -10.71
N ASP A 206 16.09 -5.17 -11.42
CA ASP A 206 15.10 -4.09 -11.47
C ASP A 206 14.11 -4.38 -12.61
N PHE A 207 12.84 -4.43 -12.26
CA PHE A 207 11.72 -4.66 -13.17
C PHE A 207 10.70 -3.52 -13.08
N ASP A 208 11.16 -2.30 -12.84
CA ASP A 208 10.27 -1.15 -12.71
C ASP A 208 9.54 -0.87 -14.02
N ALA A 209 10.17 -1.08 -15.17
CA ALA A 209 9.51 -1.04 -16.48
C ALA A 209 8.25 -1.95 -16.54
N LEU A 210 8.35 -3.19 -16.07
CA LEU A 210 7.21 -4.11 -16.03
C LEU A 210 6.10 -3.65 -15.07
N ARG A 211 6.47 -3.01 -13.97
CA ARG A 211 5.50 -2.43 -13.02
C ARG A 211 4.78 -1.24 -13.66
N GLU A 212 5.52 -0.40 -14.35
CA GLU A 212 5.01 0.81 -15.00
C GLU A 212 4.01 0.53 -16.13
N ILE A 213 4.25 -0.52 -16.92
CA ILE A 213 3.34 -0.95 -17.99
C ILE A 213 2.25 -1.92 -17.53
N GLY A 214 2.08 -2.14 -16.19
CA GLY A 214 1.02 -2.97 -15.64
C GLY A 214 1.25 -4.49 -15.76
N LEU A 215 2.47 -4.94 -16.05
CA LEU A 215 2.86 -6.35 -16.14
C LEU A 215 3.48 -6.90 -14.84
N ALA A 216 3.42 -6.15 -13.72
CA ALA A 216 3.95 -6.60 -12.42
C ALA A 216 3.42 -7.97 -11.96
N HIS A 217 2.22 -8.35 -12.41
CA HIS A 217 1.60 -9.63 -12.06
C HIS A 217 2.35 -10.86 -12.60
N ILE A 218 3.25 -10.69 -13.56
CA ILE A 218 4.11 -11.74 -14.12
C ILE A 218 5.27 -12.06 -13.17
N LEU A 219 5.73 -11.07 -12.41
CA LEU A 219 6.85 -11.21 -11.47
C LEU A 219 6.50 -11.98 -10.18
N ALA A 220 5.25 -12.35 -10.02
CA ALA A 220 4.79 -13.15 -8.88
C ALA A 220 4.10 -14.42 -9.41
N ALA A 221 4.31 -15.54 -8.72
CA ALA A 221 3.58 -16.77 -9.04
C ALA A 221 2.07 -16.50 -8.99
N SER A 222 1.43 -16.47 -10.15
CA SER A 222 0.06 -16.00 -10.33
C SER A 222 -0.85 -17.07 -10.92
N GLY A 223 -2.15 -16.76 -10.98
CA GLY A 223 -3.14 -17.61 -11.63
C GLY A 223 -2.88 -17.86 -13.12
N PHE A 224 -2.21 -16.93 -13.78
CA PHE A 224 -1.79 -17.08 -15.17
C PHE A 224 -0.77 -18.23 -15.33
N HIS A 225 0.26 -18.27 -14.48
CA HIS A 225 1.25 -19.36 -14.45
C HIS A 225 0.62 -20.72 -14.18
N LEU A 226 -0.30 -20.78 -13.17
CA LEU A 226 -1.04 -22.01 -12.89
C LEU A 226 -1.94 -22.44 -14.05
N GLY A 227 -2.55 -21.47 -14.75
CA GLY A 227 -3.35 -21.75 -15.94
C GLY A 227 -2.52 -22.41 -17.05
N LEU A 228 -1.34 -21.87 -17.31
CA LEU A 228 -0.40 -22.45 -18.29
C LEU A 228 0.05 -23.84 -17.88
N LEU A 229 0.48 -24.04 -16.64
CA LEU A 229 0.90 -25.34 -16.12
C LEU A 229 -0.25 -26.35 -16.12
N SER A 230 -1.44 -25.94 -15.72
CA SER A 230 -2.64 -26.76 -15.71
C SER A 230 -3.00 -27.26 -17.12
N PHE A 231 -3.01 -26.33 -18.08
CA PHE A 231 -3.27 -26.68 -19.48
C PHE A 231 -2.22 -27.66 -20.02
N PHE A 232 -0.93 -27.36 -19.81
CA PHE A 232 0.16 -28.21 -20.27
C PHE A 232 0.08 -29.62 -19.66
N PHE A 233 0.02 -29.75 -18.32
CA PHE A 233 0.01 -31.05 -17.66
C PHE A 233 -1.21 -31.87 -18.01
N LEU A 234 -2.39 -31.27 -18.01
CA LEU A 234 -3.62 -31.98 -18.33
C LEU A 234 -3.59 -32.57 -19.75
N HIS A 235 -3.15 -31.75 -20.73
CA HIS A 235 -3.08 -32.21 -22.12
C HIS A 235 -1.96 -33.24 -22.33
N PHE A 236 -0.80 -33.03 -21.69
CA PHE A 236 0.30 -34.00 -21.73
C PHE A 236 -0.15 -35.37 -21.22
N LEU A 237 -0.81 -35.42 -20.07
CA LEU A 237 -1.30 -36.66 -19.47
C LEU A 237 -2.40 -37.32 -20.31
N LEU A 238 -3.28 -36.54 -20.92
CA LEU A 238 -4.29 -37.05 -21.86
C LEU A 238 -3.67 -37.66 -23.13
N LEU A 239 -2.67 -36.96 -23.69
CA LEU A 239 -1.91 -37.44 -24.85
C LEU A 239 -1.08 -38.70 -24.53
N SER A 240 -0.63 -38.86 -23.28
CA SER A 240 0.05 -40.06 -22.79
C SER A 240 -0.89 -41.26 -22.59
N GLY A 241 -2.19 -41.13 -22.94
CA GLY A 241 -3.16 -42.20 -22.89
C GLY A 241 -3.87 -42.37 -21.54
N LEU A 242 -3.65 -41.46 -20.55
CA LEU A 242 -4.39 -41.51 -19.29
C LEU A 242 -5.86 -41.13 -19.48
N GLY A 243 -6.73 -41.81 -18.77
CA GLY A 243 -8.15 -41.47 -18.74
C GLY A 243 -8.39 -40.09 -18.10
N LYS A 244 -9.44 -39.36 -18.52
CA LYS A 244 -9.74 -37.98 -18.06
C LYS A 244 -9.73 -37.84 -16.54
N ARG A 245 -10.25 -38.82 -15.79
CA ARG A 245 -10.28 -38.79 -14.33
C ARG A 245 -8.87 -38.84 -13.71
N GLN A 246 -8.03 -39.77 -14.21
CA GLN A 246 -6.65 -39.94 -13.75
C GLN A 246 -5.81 -38.71 -14.09
N ALA A 247 -5.88 -38.23 -15.34
CA ALA A 247 -5.17 -37.03 -15.80
C ALA A 247 -5.57 -35.80 -14.93
N SER A 248 -6.85 -35.65 -14.60
CA SER A 248 -7.33 -34.57 -13.71
C SER A 248 -6.74 -34.66 -12.31
N ILE A 249 -6.72 -35.85 -11.70
CA ILE A 249 -6.18 -36.07 -10.34
C ILE A 249 -4.68 -35.73 -10.31
N TRP A 250 -3.90 -36.26 -11.25
CA TRP A 250 -2.46 -36.01 -11.31
C TRP A 250 -2.14 -34.53 -11.57
N THR A 251 -2.88 -33.87 -12.47
CA THR A 251 -2.73 -32.45 -12.73
C THR A 251 -2.95 -31.64 -11.45
N VAL A 252 -4.04 -31.89 -10.72
CA VAL A 252 -4.33 -31.20 -9.47
C VAL A 252 -3.23 -31.44 -8.42
N LEU A 253 -2.76 -32.69 -8.27
CA LEU A 253 -1.68 -33.00 -7.34
C LEU A 253 -0.40 -32.21 -7.65
N VAL A 254 0.00 -32.14 -8.93
CA VAL A 254 1.19 -31.35 -9.36
C VAL A 254 1.00 -29.88 -9.08
N LEU A 255 -0.17 -29.32 -9.34
CA LEU A 255 -0.45 -27.91 -9.05
C LEU A 255 -0.39 -27.59 -7.55
N TRP A 256 -0.93 -28.46 -6.69
CA TRP A 256 -0.86 -28.27 -5.23
C TRP A 256 0.56 -28.46 -4.70
N LEU A 257 1.34 -29.38 -5.27
CA LEU A 257 2.76 -29.54 -4.95
C LEU A 257 3.56 -28.28 -5.30
N TYR A 258 3.30 -27.68 -6.47
CA TYR A 258 3.88 -26.41 -6.86
C TYR A 258 3.47 -25.28 -5.89
N GLY A 259 2.19 -25.22 -5.49
CA GLY A 259 1.72 -24.28 -4.47
C GLY A 259 2.43 -24.44 -3.13
N ALA A 260 2.65 -25.68 -2.68
CA ALA A 260 3.39 -25.98 -1.47
C ALA A 260 4.89 -25.60 -1.59
N PHE A 261 5.46 -25.75 -2.77
CA PHE A 261 6.84 -25.36 -3.07
C PHE A 261 7.03 -23.84 -2.96
N ILE A 262 6.10 -23.03 -3.50
CA ILE A 262 6.13 -21.55 -3.47
C ILE A 262 5.66 -20.96 -2.12
N GLY A 263 4.82 -21.68 -1.36
CA GLY A 263 4.33 -21.22 -0.05
C GLY A 263 2.95 -20.55 -0.06
N PHE A 264 2.08 -20.88 -1.02
CA PHE A 264 0.66 -20.48 -1.10
C PHE A 264 0.36 -18.97 -0.96
N PRO A 265 0.97 -18.08 -1.75
CA PRO A 265 0.52 -16.69 -1.76
C PRO A 265 -0.97 -16.59 -2.14
N PRO A 266 -1.72 -15.56 -1.66
CA PRO A 266 -3.18 -15.52 -1.79
C PRO A 266 -3.67 -15.61 -3.25
N GLY A 267 -2.97 -15.02 -4.21
CA GLY A 267 -3.32 -15.10 -5.63
C GLY A 267 -3.14 -16.50 -6.22
N LEU A 268 -2.11 -17.23 -5.79
CA LEU A 268 -1.86 -18.60 -6.19
C LEU A 268 -2.89 -19.56 -5.57
N LEU A 269 -3.16 -19.40 -4.27
CA LEU A 269 -4.16 -20.23 -3.55
C LEU A 269 -5.56 -20.08 -4.18
N ARG A 270 -5.99 -18.84 -4.49
CA ARG A 270 -7.23 -18.61 -5.25
C ARG A 270 -7.28 -19.48 -6.51
N SER A 271 -6.22 -19.42 -7.30
CA SER A 271 -6.19 -20.12 -8.59
C SER A 271 -6.14 -21.63 -8.43
N LEU A 272 -5.39 -22.14 -7.44
CA LEU A 272 -5.38 -23.56 -7.10
C LEU A 272 -6.79 -24.08 -6.77
N VAL A 273 -7.53 -23.38 -5.92
CA VAL A 273 -8.90 -23.75 -5.57
C VAL A 273 -9.81 -23.73 -6.79
N MET A 274 -9.77 -22.62 -7.57
CA MET A 274 -10.62 -22.49 -8.76
C MET A 274 -10.30 -23.54 -9.84
N PHE A 275 -9.01 -23.79 -10.14
CA PHE A 275 -8.61 -24.82 -11.10
C PHE A 275 -8.93 -26.23 -10.60
N THR A 276 -8.81 -26.51 -9.32
CA THR A 276 -9.22 -27.79 -8.73
C THR A 276 -10.71 -28.04 -8.98
N LEU A 277 -11.56 -27.05 -8.68
CA LEU A 277 -12.99 -27.15 -8.91
C LEU A 277 -13.34 -27.29 -10.41
N LEU A 278 -12.66 -26.54 -11.27
CA LEU A 278 -12.83 -26.60 -12.72
C LEU A 278 -12.42 -27.97 -13.29
N ILE A 279 -11.20 -28.43 -12.98
CA ILE A 279 -10.64 -29.68 -13.51
C ILE A 279 -11.49 -30.87 -13.08
N PHE A 280 -11.96 -30.89 -11.82
CA PHE A 280 -12.83 -32.00 -11.35
C PHE A 280 -14.27 -31.89 -11.82
N SER A 281 -14.75 -30.73 -12.26
CA SER A 281 -16.12 -30.60 -12.74
C SER A 281 -16.44 -31.53 -13.92
N VAL A 282 -15.48 -31.67 -14.86
CA VAL A 282 -15.65 -32.47 -16.09
C VAL A 282 -15.74 -33.96 -15.80
N PRO A 283 -14.75 -34.65 -15.15
CA PRO A 283 -14.82 -36.08 -14.92
C PRO A 283 -15.92 -36.51 -13.94
N PHE A 284 -16.35 -35.61 -13.04
CA PHE A 284 -17.43 -35.87 -12.07
C PHE A 284 -18.80 -35.37 -12.56
N ARG A 285 -18.91 -34.85 -13.79
CA ARG A 285 -20.16 -34.36 -14.40
C ARG A 285 -20.89 -33.32 -13.51
N LYS A 286 -20.13 -32.45 -12.83
CA LYS A 286 -20.67 -31.37 -11.99
C LYS A 286 -20.68 -30.06 -12.76
N ARG A 287 -21.69 -29.23 -12.52
CA ARG A 287 -21.70 -27.87 -13.06
C ARG A 287 -20.64 -27.01 -12.35
N TYR A 288 -19.84 -26.30 -13.12
CA TYR A 288 -18.88 -25.34 -12.62
C TYR A 288 -19.45 -23.93 -12.76
N ASP A 289 -19.50 -23.19 -11.65
CA ASP A 289 -19.76 -21.75 -11.65
C ASP A 289 -18.49 -21.01 -11.15
N ALA A 290 -17.92 -20.17 -12.00
CA ALA A 290 -16.66 -19.52 -11.72
C ALA A 290 -16.77 -18.48 -10.59
N LEU A 291 -17.94 -17.82 -10.42
CA LEU A 291 -18.15 -16.86 -9.33
C LEU A 291 -18.30 -17.58 -7.98
N ASP A 292 -19.03 -18.70 -7.94
CA ASP A 292 -19.13 -19.51 -6.72
C ASP A 292 -17.75 -20.11 -6.35
N ALA A 293 -16.97 -20.56 -7.33
CA ALA A 293 -15.60 -21.03 -7.11
C ALA A 293 -14.69 -19.93 -6.56
N LEU A 294 -14.82 -18.69 -7.06
CA LEU A 294 -14.11 -17.53 -6.53
C LEU A 294 -14.52 -17.23 -5.08
N CYS A 295 -15.81 -17.31 -4.76
CA CYS A 295 -16.31 -17.15 -3.40
C CYS A 295 -15.74 -18.22 -2.44
N ILE A 296 -15.73 -19.49 -2.86
CA ILE A 296 -15.14 -20.58 -2.08
C ILE A 296 -13.64 -20.33 -1.83
N ALA A 297 -12.91 -19.92 -2.87
CA ALA A 297 -11.49 -19.57 -2.74
C ALA A 297 -11.28 -18.41 -1.76
N ALA A 298 -12.15 -17.37 -1.81
CA ALA A 298 -12.08 -16.24 -0.89
C ALA A 298 -12.32 -16.68 0.56
N TRP A 299 -13.33 -17.54 0.80
CA TRP A 299 -13.59 -18.10 2.12
C TRP A 299 -12.37 -18.84 2.67
N ILE A 300 -11.82 -19.79 1.90
CA ILE A 300 -10.64 -20.56 2.31
C ILE A 300 -9.50 -19.63 2.66
N SER A 301 -9.20 -18.64 1.80
CA SER A 301 -8.11 -17.69 2.01
C SER A 301 -8.30 -16.85 3.26
N LEU A 302 -9.48 -16.28 3.47
CA LEU A 302 -9.78 -15.41 4.61
C LEU A 302 -9.89 -16.17 5.94
N PHE A 303 -10.26 -17.45 5.91
CA PHE A 303 -10.18 -18.32 7.09
C PHE A 303 -8.73 -18.68 7.47
N ILE A 304 -7.84 -18.83 6.46
CA ILE A 304 -6.42 -19.04 6.72
C ILE A 304 -5.79 -17.77 7.31
N ASN A 305 -6.00 -16.62 6.65
CA ASN A 305 -5.50 -15.35 7.13
C ASN A 305 -6.44 -14.18 6.74
N PRO A 306 -7.22 -13.64 7.68
CA PRO A 306 -8.16 -12.55 7.41
C PRO A 306 -7.45 -11.24 7.03
N TRP A 307 -6.19 -11.05 7.44
CA TRP A 307 -5.40 -9.87 7.15
C TRP A 307 -5.00 -9.75 5.68
N TRP A 308 -5.11 -10.85 4.90
CA TRP A 308 -4.93 -10.77 3.45
C TRP A 308 -5.93 -9.83 2.77
N LEU A 309 -7.14 -9.67 3.33
CA LEU A 309 -8.16 -8.75 2.80
C LEU A 309 -7.63 -7.32 2.60
N PHE A 310 -6.67 -6.89 3.42
CA PHE A 310 -6.11 -5.53 3.39
C PHE A 310 -4.83 -5.42 2.55
N GLN A 311 -4.43 -6.50 1.89
CA GLN A 311 -3.23 -6.54 1.06
C GLN A 311 -3.56 -6.32 -0.44
N PRO A 312 -2.73 -5.53 -1.16
CA PRO A 312 -2.88 -5.35 -2.59
C PRO A 312 -2.95 -6.67 -3.36
N ALA A 313 -2.13 -7.65 -2.96
CA ALA A 313 -2.07 -8.97 -3.60
C ALA A 313 -3.42 -9.72 -3.57
N PHE A 314 -4.18 -9.62 -2.49
CA PHE A 314 -5.52 -10.20 -2.40
C PHE A 314 -6.52 -9.38 -3.21
N LEU A 315 -6.61 -8.07 -2.99
CA LEU A 315 -7.60 -7.20 -3.62
C LEU A 315 -7.45 -7.15 -5.14
N LEU A 316 -6.23 -7.03 -5.65
CA LEU A 316 -5.98 -7.04 -7.09
C LEU A 316 -6.26 -8.40 -7.71
N SER A 317 -5.94 -9.49 -7.02
CA SER A 317 -6.13 -10.84 -7.54
C SER A 317 -7.61 -11.24 -7.57
N TYR A 318 -8.31 -11.14 -6.43
CA TYR A 318 -9.72 -11.51 -6.33
C TYR A 318 -10.64 -10.50 -7.04
N GLY A 319 -10.37 -9.19 -6.86
CA GLY A 319 -11.10 -8.12 -7.52
C GLY A 319 -10.97 -8.19 -9.05
N GLY A 320 -9.75 -8.35 -9.56
CA GLY A 320 -9.51 -8.51 -11.01
C GLY A 320 -10.26 -9.70 -11.60
N THR A 321 -10.26 -10.85 -10.89
CA THR A 321 -11.00 -12.03 -11.36
C THR A 321 -12.52 -11.82 -11.30
N ALA A 322 -13.03 -11.22 -10.22
CA ALA A 322 -14.45 -10.90 -10.11
C ALA A 322 -14.90 -9.96 -11.25
N CYS A 323 -14.12 -8.90 -11.49
CA CYS A 323 -14.40 -7.95 -12.57
C CYS A 323 -14.31 -8.60 -13.95
N LEU A 324 -13.32 -9.47 -14.18
CA LEU A 324 -13.25 -10.25 -15.41
C LEU A 324 -14.52 -11.07 -15.62
N LEU A 325 -14.96 -11.82 -14.60
CA LEU A 325 -16.14 -12.70 -14.70
C LEU A 325 -17.46 -11.94 -14.89
N ILE A 326 -17.52 -10.69 -14.42
CA ILE A 326 -18.74 -9.85 -14.51
C ILE A 326 -18.70 -8.94 -15.75
N LEU A 327 -17.58 -8.25 -15.99
CA LEU A 327 -17.51 -7.22 -17.04
C LEU A 327 -17.22 -7.80 -18.43
N TYR A 328 -16.47 -8.88 -18.53
CA TYR A 328 -16.15 -9.47 -19.84
C TYR A 328 -17.40 -9.86 -20.65
N PRO A 329 -18.36 -10.62 -20.09
CA PRO A 329 -19.60 -10.91 -20.84
C PRO A 329 -20.42 -9.65 -21.14
N ALA A 330 -20.41 -8.67 -20.24
CA ALA A 330 -21.12 -7.42 -20.41
C ALA A 330 -20.52 -6.57 -21.55
N LEU A 331 -19.20 -6.45 -21.64
CA LEU A 331 -18.50 -5.75 -22.72
C LEU A 331 -18.72 -6.44 -24.08
N GLN A 332 -18.67 -7.77 -24.11
CA GLN A 332 -19.02 -8.50 -25.33
C GLN A 332 -20.46 -8.24 -25.78
N ALA A 333 -21.41 -8.22 -24.84
CA ALA A 333 -22.81 -7.87 -25.11
C ALA A 333 -23.00 -6.41 -25.59
N TRP A 334 -22.01 -5.54 -25.35
CA TRP A 334 -21.94 -4.18 -25.90
C TRP A 334 -21.24 -4.10 -27.28
N GLY A 335 -20.80 -5.25 -27.83
CA GLY A 335 -20.14 -5.33 -29.13
C GLY A 335 -18.62 -5.16 -29.07
N VAL A 336 -18.02 -5.09 -27.89
CA VAL A 336 -16.55 -5.02 -27.76
C VAL A 336 -15.94 -6.37 -28.19
N HIS A 337 -14.99 -6.30 -29.11
CA HIS A 337 -14.32 -7.51 -29.62
C HIS A 337 -13.62 -8.26 -28.48
N LYS A 338 -13.69 -9.60 -28.48
CA LYS A 338 -13.23 -10.48 -27.40
C LYS A 338 -11.76 -10.24 -26.98
N ILE A 339 -10.87 -9.92 -27.94
CA ILE A 339 -9.43 -9.66 -27.68
C ILE A 339 -9.26 -8.41 -26.80
N LEU A 340 -10.07 -7.36 -27.02
CA LEU A 340 -10.04 -6.12 -26.23
C LEU A 340 -10.89 -6.22 -24.96
N ALA A 341 -12.01 -6.95 -25.01
CA ALA A 341 -12.93 -7.07 -23.89
C ALA A 341 -12.27 -7.67 -22.64
N LEU A 342 -11.32 -8.63 -22.81
CA LEU A 342 -10.64 -9.27 -21.71
C LEU A 342 -9.71 -8.30 -20.94
N PRO A 343 -8.69 -7.67 -21.54
CA PRO A 343 -7.83 -6.75 -20.81
C PRO A 343 -8.57 -5.49 -20.34
N LEU A 344 -9.58 -5.02 -21.11
CA LEU A 344 -10.41 -3.89 -20.71
C LEU A 344 -11.24 -4.19 -19.46
N SER A 345 -11.78 -5.41 -19.32
CA SER A 345 -12.50 -5.83 -18.11
C SER A 345 -11.62 -5.77 -16.87
N VAL A 346 -10.39 -6.24 -16.99
CA VAL A 346 -9.42 -6.22 -15.90
C VAL A 346 -8.97 -4.80 -15.60
N ALA A 347 -8.66 -3.99 -16.63
CA ALA A 347 -8.24 -2.61 -16.47
C ALA A 347 -9.31 -1.76 -15.76
N LEU A 348 -10.56 -1.82 -16.22
CA LEU A 348 -11.70 -1.13 -15.56
C LEU A 348 -11.91 -1.62 -14.12
N GLY A 349 -11.80 -2.92 -13.89
CA GLY A 349 -12.00 -3.49 -12.55
C GLY A 349 -10.89 -3.16 -11.57
N LEU A 350 -9.65 -3.04 -12.04
CA LEU A 350 -8.50 -2.78 -11.19
C LEU A 350 -8.14 -1.29 -11.05
N LEU A 351 -8.64 -0.44 -11.95
CA LEU A 351 -8.33 0.99 -11.97
C LEU A 351 -8.43 1.66 -10.58
N PRO A 352 -9.53 1.54 -9.83
CA PRO A 352 -9.65 2.23 -8.55
C PRO A 352 -8.65 1.71 -7.50
N TRP A 353 -8.36 0.42 -7.51
CA TRP A 353 -7.36 -0.19 -6.63
C TRP A 353 -5.93 0.21 -7.00
N GLN A 354 -5.62 0.30 -8.31
CA GLN A 354 -4.32 0.76 -8.77
C GLN A 354 -4.08 2.22 -8.36
N LEU A 355 -5.07 3.08 -8.51
CA LEU A 355 -4.99 4.47 -8.07
C LEU A 355 -4.90 4.59 -6.54
N HIS A 356 -5.60 3.73 -5.80
CA HIS A 356 -5.50 3.70 -4.33
C HIS A 356 -4.09 3.28 -3.84
N PHE A 357 -3.59 2.14 -4.34
CA PHE A 357 -2.32 1.60 -3.84
C PHE A 357 -1.09 2.23 -4.46
N PHE A 358 -1.14 2.64 -5.73
CA PHE A 358 0.03 3.12 -6.45
C PHE A 358 -0.03 4.59 -6.85
N GLY A 359 -1.22 5.23 -6.83
CA GLY A 359 -1.41 6.62 -7.24
C GLY A 359 -1.16 6.86 -8.73
N GLN A 360 -1.06 5.81 -9.52
CA GLN A 360 -0.76 5.91 -10.95
C GLN A 360 -1.43 4.78 -11.75
N TRP A 361 -1.71 5.06 -13.00
CA TRP A 361 -2.25 4.13 -13.96
C TRP A 361 -1.67 4.39 -15.35
N ASN A 362 -1.35 3.33 -16.06
CA ASN A 362 -0.80 3.41 -17.41
C ASN A 362 -1.79 2.80 -18.41
N PRO A 363 -2.38 3.58 -19.35
CA PRO A 363 -3.31 3.05 -20.36
C PRO A 363 -2.65 2.05 -21.32
N TRP A 364 -1.34 2.12 -21.53
CA TRP A 364 -0.60 1.17 -22.36
C TRP A 364 -0.60 -0.24 -21.80
N ALA A 365 -0.93 -0.42 -20.51
CA ALA A 365 -1.08 -1.73 -19.89
C ALA A 365 -2.05 -2.65 -20.66
N ILE A 366 -3.08 -2.12 -21.31
CA ILE A 366 -4.05 -2.88 -22.11
C ILE A 366 -3.35 -3.51 -23.32
N LEU A 367 -2.59 -2.70 -24.07
CA LEU A 367 -1.85 -3.17 -25.25
C LEU A 367 -0.66 -4.05 -24.87
N ALA A 368 0.08 -3.69 -23.83
CA ALA A 368 1.18 -4.48 -23.32
C ALA A 368 0.78 -5.92 -22.96
N ASN A 369 -0.37 -6.09 -22.31
CA ASN A 369 -0.91 -7.41 -22.02
C ASN A 369 -1.27 -8.23 -23.26
N ILE A 370 -1.66 -7.59 -24.37
CA ILE A 370 -2.00 -8.29 -25.62
C ILE A 370 -0.72 -8.68 -26.37
N LEU A 371 0.24 -7.76 -26.47
CA LEU A 371 1.39 -7.90 -27.35
C LEU A 371 2.57 -8.64 -26.69
N LEU A 372 2.82 -8.41 -25.41
CA LEU A 372 4.02 -8.90 -24.72
C LEU A 372 3.81 -10.25 -24.04
N LEU A 373 2.59 -10.54 -23.54
CA LEU A 373 2.31 -11.81 -22.86
C LEU A 373 2.66 -13.06 -23.67
N PRO A 374 2.44 -13.15 -25.00
CA PRO A 374 2.82 -14.33 -25.77
C PRO A 374 4.30 -14.67 -25.68
N PHE A 375 5.19 -13.68 -25.70
CA PHE A 375 6.63 -13.89 -25.56
C PHE A 375 6.97 -14.43 -24.17
N PHE A 376 6.38 -13.85 -23.14
CA PHE A 376 6.55 -14.36 -21.78
C PHE A 376 6.02 -15.81 -21.64
N MET A 377 4.89 -16.15 -22.26
CA MET A 377 4.37 -17.52 -22.24
C MET A 377 5.36 -18.53 -22.82
N VAL A 378 6.00 -18.21 -23.95
CA VAL A 378 7.03 -19.07 -24.56
C VAL A 378 8.23 -19.21 -23.63
N ALA A 379 8.70 -18.09 -23.04
CA ALA A 379 9.81 -18.11 -22.08
C ALA A 379 9.50 -18.97 -20.85
N PHE A 380 8.34 -18.78 -20.24
CA PHE A 380 7.94 -19.47 -19.01
C PHE A 380 7.73 -20.99 -19.23
N ILE A 381 6.98 -21.38 -20.27
CA ILE A 381 6.76 -22.80 -20.60
C ILE A 381 8.07 -23.44 -21.04
N GLY A 382 8.85 -22.76 -21.89
CA GLY A 382 10.15 -23.23 -22.33
C GLY A 382 11.12 -23.47 -21.18
N ALA A 383 11.19 -22.54 -20.22
CA ALA A 383 11.98 -22.70 -19.01
C ALA A 383 11.51 -23.87 -18.15
N PHE A 384 10.18 -24.04 -18.00
CA PHE A 384 9.64 -25.18 -17.27
C PHE A 384 10.01 -26.52 -17.94
N LEU A 385 9.93 -26.59 -19.27
CA LEU A 385 10.36 -27.76 -20.02
C LEU A 385 11.89 -27.97 -19.92
N TYR A 386 12.65 -26.88 -19.88
CA TYR A 386 14.10 -26.93 -19.69
C TYR A 386 14.51 -27.52 -18.34
N LEU A 387 13.76 -27.23 -17.27
CA LEU A 387 13.97 -27.86 -15.96
C LEU A 387 13.82 -29.40 -16.03
N ILE A 388 12.94 -29.90 -16.91
CA ILE A 388 12.63 -31.33 -17.02
C ILE A 388 13.56 -32.02 -18.04
N PHE A 389 13.78 -31.42 -19.22
CA PHE A 389 14.42 -32.03 -20.36
C PHE A 389 15.78 -31.41 -20.75
N GLY A 390 16.19 -30.32 -20.07
CA GLY A 390 17.40 -29.58 -20.42
C GLY A 390 18.70 -30.35 -20.28
N PHE A 391 18.67 -31.55 -19.67
CA PHE A 391 19.82 -32.45 -19.63
C PHE A 391 20.10 -33.14 -20.98
N THR A 392 19.15 -33.11 -21.91
CA THR A 392 19.31 -33.67 -23.24
C THR A 392 20.01 -32.66 -24.16
N PRO A 393 21.13 -33.00 -24.83
CA PRO A 393 21.94 -31.99 -25.52
C PRO A 393 21.18 -31.21 -26.61
N LEU A 394 20.47 -31.92 -27.51
CA LEU A 394 19.74 -31.27 -28.60
C LEU A 394 18.51 -30.52 -28.12
N LEU A 395 17.62 -31.19 -27.38
CA LEU A 395 16.37 -30.58 -26.88
C LEU A 395 16.65 -29.46 -25.90
N GLY A 396 17.65 -29.65 -25.02
CA GLY A 396 18.06 -28.61 -24.07
C GLY A 396 18.57 -27.35 -24.80
N SER A 397 19.39 -27.48 -25.83
CA SER A 397 19.87 -26.34 -26.61
C SER A 397 18.75 -25.61 -27.36
N ILE A 398 17.80 -26.35 -27.92
CA ILE A 398 16.62 -25.78 -28.60
C ILE A 398 15.76 -25.01 -27.60
N LEU A 399 15.42 -25.61 -26.44
CA LEU A 399 14.63 -24.96 -25.40
C LEU A 399 15.31 -23.70 -24.85
N LYS A 400 16.64 -23.81 -24.60
CA LYS A 400 17.43 -22.66 -24.12
C LYS A 400 17.39 -21.51 -25.14
N PHE A 401 17.56 -21.78 -26.43
CA PHE A 401 17.48 -20.77 -27.47
C PHE A 401 16.12 -20.03 -27.46
N PHE A 402 15.01 -20.77 -27.46
CA PHE A 402 13.68 -20.14 -27.46
C PHE A 402 13.41 -19.34 -26.20
N VAL A 403 13.86 -19.83 -25.04
CA VAL A 403 13.72 -19.11 -23.77
C VAL A 403 14.50 -17.80 -23.78
N GLU A 404 15.76 -17.83 -24.23
CA GLU A 404 16.60 -16.61 -24.31
C GLU A 404 16.02 -15.58 -25.26
N GLN A 405 15.65 -16.01 -26.49
CA GLN A 405 15.12 -15.09 -27.49
C GLN A 405 13.80 -14.47 -27.05
N SER A 406 12.88 -15.30 -26.53
CA SER A 406 11.57 -14.80 -26.10
C SER A 406 11.66 -13.91 -24.85
N SER A 407 12.53 -14.23 -23.88
CA SER A 407 12.78 -13.37 -22.71
C SER A 407 13.43 -12.06 -23.13
N GLY A 408 14.41 -12.08 -24.02
CA GLY A 408 15.10 -10.89 -24.52
C GLY A 408 14.12 -9.93 -25.23
N ILE A 409 13.33 -10.45 -26.17
CA ILE A 409 12.30 -9.66 -26.88
C ILE A 409 11.31 -9.08 -25.88
N PHE A 410 10.84 -9.90 -24.92
CA PHE A 410 9.89 -9.46 -23.90
C PHE A 410 10.44 -8.30 -23.06
N LEU A 411 11.69 -8.37 -22.58
CA LEU A 411 12.30 -7.34 -21.76
C LEU A 411 12.55 -6.05 -22.54
N ILE A 412 13.14 -6.13 -23.75
CA ILE A 412 13.41 -4.95 -24.58
C ILE A 412 12.11 -4.19 -24.90
N LEU A 413 11.09 -4.89 -25.38
CA LEU A 413 9.81 -4.27 -25.70
C LEU A 413 9.10 -3.72 -24.45
N SER A 414 9.36 -4.30 -23.28
CA SER A 414 8.80 -3.79 -22.01
C SER A 414 9.46 -2.49 -21.58
N GLU A 415 10.77 -2.35 -21.76
CA GLU A 415 11.51 -1.11 -21.48
C GLU A 415 11.06 0.00 -22.44
N ASP A 416 11.01 -0.27 -23.75
CA ASP A 416 10.53 0.68 -24.76
C ASP A 416 9.08 1.15 -24.45
N ALA A 417 8.20 0.21 -24.06
CA ALA A 417 6.81 0.53 -23.72
C ALA A 417 6.68 1.36 -22.43
N ALA A 418 7.62 1.25 -21.49
CA ALA A 418 7.62 2.04 -20.26
C ALA A 418 7.99 3.50 -20.51
N GLU A 419 8.76 3.80 -21.55
CA GLU A 419 9.13 5.17 -21.94
C GLU A 419 8.00 5.91 -22.66
N LEU A 420 6.94 5.22 -23.10
CA LEU A 420 5.82 5.85 -23.81
C LEU A 420 5.10 6.88 -22.92
N PRO A 421 4.77 8.06 -23.47
CA PRO A 421 4.04 9.10 -22.74
C PRO A 421 2.59 8.68 -22.46
N GLY A 422 1.95 9.31 -21.47
CA GLY A 422 0.52 9.11 -21.18
C GLY A 422 0.25 8.40 -19.85
N ARG A 423 1.26 8.21 -19.01
CA ARG A 423 1.07 7.77 -17.62
C ARG A 423 0.23 8.79 -16.87
N ILE A 424 -0.85 8.33 -16.26
CA ILE A 424 -1.76 9.13 -15.45
C ILE A 424 -1.36 8.97 -13.98
N SER A 425 -0.90 10.06 -13.36
CA SER A 425 -0.65 10.14 -11.92
C SER A 425 -1.73 10.98 -11.27
N THR A 426 -2.37 10.47 -10.23
CA THR A 426 -3.43 11.15 -9.49
C THR A 426 -3.24 10.97 -8.00
N ALA A 427 -3.95 11.79 -7.21
CA ALA A 427 -4.08 11.50 -5.79
C ALA A 427 -4.67 10.09 -5.57
N ALA A 428 -4.22 9.42 -4.51
CA ALA A 428 -4.72 8.10 -4.15
C ALA A 428 -6.24 8.15 -3.90
N TRP A 429 -6.99 7.27 -4.56
CA TRP A 429 -8.43 7.19 -4.37
C TRP A 429 -8.75 6.67 -2.97
N ASN A 430 -9.65 7.35 -2.29
CA ASN A 430 -10.17 6.90 -1.01
C ASN A 430 -11.26 5.82 -1.18
N LEU A 431 -11.51 5.06 -0.14
CA LEU A 431 -12.48 3.96 -0.17
C LEU A 431 -13.89 4.37 -0.60
N PRO A 432 -14.45 5.52 -0.14
CA PRO A 432 -15.72 6.04 -0.64
C PRO A 432 -15.80 6.16 -2.16
N LEU A 433 -14.79 6.77 -2.76
CA LEU A 433 -14.73 6.96 -4.21
C LEU A 433 -14.68 5.62 -4.96
N ILE A 434 -13.94 4.64 -4.42
CA ILE A 434 -13.87 3.29 -4.95
C ILE A 434 -15.24 2.62 -4.92
N ILE A 435 -15.97 2.74 -3.81
CA ILE A 435 -17.32 2.16 -3.66
C ILE A 435 -18.29 2.79 -4.67
N VAL A 436 -18.30 4.11 -4.78
CA VAL A 436 -19.16 4.80 -5.74
C VAL A 436 -18.82 4.42 -7.19
N TYR A 437 -17.53 4.31 -7.52
CA TYR A 437 -17.09 3.81 -8.82
C TYR A 437 -17.66 2.43 -9.14
N PHE A 438 -17.55 1.46 -8.22
CA PHE A 438 -18.08 0.11 -8.45
C PHE A 438 -19.61 0.06 -8.52
N ILE A 439 -20.31 0.90 -7.75
CA ILE A 439 -21.76 1.03 -7.85
C ILE A 439 -22.14 1.52 -9.26
N LEU A 440 -21.48 2.56 -9.75
CA LEU A 440 -21.75 3.10 -11.09
C LEU A 440 -21.37 2.11 -12.20
N LEU A 441 -20.24 1.43 -12.05
CA LEU A 441 -19.81 0.39 -12.98
C LEU A 441 -20.85 -0.75 -13.03
N TYR A 442 -21.35 -1.17 -11.88
CA TYR A 442 -22.44 -2.16 -11.80
C TYR A 442 -23.71 -1.65 -12.46
N LEU A 443 -24.16 -0.43 -12.18
CA LEU A 443 -25.35 0.16 -12.81
C LEU A 443 -25.18 0.27 -14.33
N LEU A 444 -23.98 0.61 -14.81
CA LEU A 444 -23.70 0.75 -16.24
C LEU A 444 -23.78 -0.59 -16.97
N PHE A 445 -23.24 -1.65 -16.39
CA PHE A 445 -23.10 -2.96 -17.02
C PHE A 445 -24.12 -4.00 -16.55
N SER A 446 -25.01 -3.66 -15.61
CA SER A 446 -26.02 -4.59 -15.11
C SER A 446 -27.04 -4.97 -16.18
N PRO A 447 -27.41 -6.25 -16.31
CA PRO A 447 -28.51 -6.67 -17.17
C PRO A 447 -29.86 -6.04 -16.80
N ALA A 448 -30.08 -5.74 -15.52
CA ALA A 448 -31.28 -5.06 -15.06
C ALA A 448 -31.45 -3.66 -15.69
N THR A 449 -30.36 -2.92 -15.88
CA THR A 449 -30.39 -1.63 -16.58
C THR A 449 -30.59 -1.76 -18.09
N ARG A 450 -30.32 -2.94 -18.64
CA ARG A 450 -30.55 -3.26 -20.05
C ARG A 450 -32.01 -3.63 -20.34
N GLN A 451 -32.66 -4.32 -19.41
CA GLN A 451 -34.09 -4.71 -19.49
C GLN A 451 -35.05 -3.56 -19.12
N TRP A 452 -34.64 -2.72 -18.16
CA TRP A 452 -35.31 -1.44 -18.00
C TRP A 452 -35.07 -0.70 -19.31
N GLN A 453 -36.13 -0.36 -20.00
CA GLN A 453 -36.10 0.58 -21.15
C GLN A 453 -35.66 1.98 -20.63
N VAL A 454 -34.49 2.00 -20.04
CA VAL A 454 -33.87 3.22 -19.54
C VAL A 454 -33.59 4.04 -20.77
N LYS A 455 -34.39 5.10 -20.97
CA LYS A 455 -34.25 6.07 -22.05
C LYS A 455 -32.77 6.35 -22.26
N LYS A 456 -32.34 6.45 -23.52
CA LYS A 456 -30.95 6.69 -23.94
C LYS A 456 -30.26 7.83 -23.12
N SER A 457 -31.08 8.73 -22.54
CA SER A 457 -30.67 9.80 -21.63
C SER A 457 -30.12 9.33 -20.27
N TRP A 458 -30.68 8.28 -19.65
CA TRP A 458 -30.16 7.75 -18.36
C TRP A 458 -28.85 7.03 -18.51
N ARG A 459 -28.61 6.34 -19.63
CA ARG A 459 -27.29 5.76 -19.94
C ARG A 459 -26.24 6.86 -20.12
N LYS A 460 -26.57 7.94 -20.84
CA LYS A 460 -25.70 9.12 -20.94
C LYS A 460 -25.39 9.68 -19.56
N PHE A 461 -26.42 9.84 -18.70
CA PHE A 461 -26.25 10.34 -17.33
C PHE A 461 -25.34 9.42 -16.48
N LEU A 462 -25.51 8.09 -16.55
CA LEU A 462 -24.64 7.13 -15.83
C LEU A 462 -23.20 7.15 -16.37
N VAL A 463 -23.02 7.19 -17.68
CA VAL A 463 -21.68 7.32 -18.30
C VAL A 463 -21.05 8.64 -17.91
N THR A 464 -21.80 9.76 -18.01
CA THR A 464 -21.31 11.08 -17.63
C THR A 464 -21.01 11.14 -16.12
N GLY A 465 -21.85 10.54 -15.27
CA GLY A 465 -21.61 10.44 -13.83
C GLY A 465 -20.37 9.61 -13.49
N THR A 466 -20.14 8.51 -14.20
CA THR A 466 -18.93 7.70 -14.04
C THR A 466 -17.68 8.48 -14.49
N LEU A 467 -17.74 9.14 -15.64
CA LEU A 467 -16.66 10.00 -16.12
C LEU A 467 -16.41 11.18 -15.18
N PHE A 468 -17.48 11.81 -14.66
CA PHE A 468 -17.37 12.89 -13.67
C PHE A 468 -16.73 12.42 -12.37
N LEU A 469 -17.05 11.22 -11.90
CA LEU A 469 -16.42 10.65 -10.70
C LEU A 469 -14.97 10.22 -10.95
N CYS A 470 -14.64 9.74 -12.14
CA CYS A 470 -13.25 9.53 -12.54
C CYS A 470 -12.49 10.87 -12.62
N ALA A 471 -13.19 11.96 -12.95
CA ALA A 471 -12.64 13.32 -12.95
C ALA A 471 -12.69 14.01 -11.57
N ALA A 472 -13.43 13.47 -10.59
CA ALA A 472 -13.58 14.09 -9.26
C ALA A 472 -12.24 14.31 -8.52
N PRO A 473 -11.22 13.42 -8.61
CA PRO A 473 -9.87 13.73 -8.12
C PRO A 473 -9.26 14.94 -8.82
N CYS A 474 -9.54 15.13 -10.12
CA CYS A 474 -9.09 16.31 -10.87
C CYS A 474 -9.81 17.58 -10.39
N PHE A 475 -11.05 17.47 -9.91
CA PHE A 475 -11.80 18.60 -9.37
C PHE A 475 -11.27 19.06 -7.99
N GLN A 476 -10.74 18.13 -7.17
CA GLN A 476 -10.01 18.48 -5.94
C GLN A 476 -8.70 19.22 -6.25
N ILE A 477 -8.14 19.03 -7.43
CA ILE A 477 -6.98 19.78 -7.92
C ILE A 477 -7.38 21.23 -8.28
N LEU A 478 -8.59 21.45 -8.78
CA LEU A 478 -9.10 22.78 -9.18
C LEU A 478 -9.52 23.65 -7.99
N TYR A 479 -10.04 23.05 -6.93
CA TYR A 479 -10.51 23.72 -5.71
C TYR A 479 -10.05 22.95 -4.46
N PRO A 480 -8.74 22.90 -4.18
CA PRO A 480 -8.27 22.18 -3.01
C PRO A 480 -8.69 22.92 -1.73
N PRO A 481 -9.34 22.25 -0.77
CA PRO A 481 -9.52 22.82 0.55
C PRO A 481 -8.15 23.06 1.19
N PHE A 482 -8.05 24.12 1.99
CA PHE A 482 -6.82 24.31 2.77
C PHE A 482 -6.60 23.12 3.72
N VAL A 483 -5.45 22.50 3.57
CA VAL A 483 -5.01 21.39 4.43
C VAL A 483 -3.54 21.59 4.73
N LEU A 484 -3.22 21.74 6.01
CA LEU A 484 -1.85 21.68 6.50
C LEU A 484 -1.63 20.32 7.15
N ARG A 485 -0.56 19.63 6.77
CA ARG A 485 -0.13 18.36 7.36
C ARG A 485 1.24 18.48 7.97
N HIS A 486 1.35 18.28 9.27
CA HIS A 486 2.62 17.98 9.93
C HIS A 486 2.89 16.49 9.76
N ILE A 487 3.87 16.18 8.90
CA ILE A 487 4.19 14.80 8.49
C ILE A 487 4.97 14.13 9.61
N ALA A 488 4.58 12.91 9.98
CA ALA A 488 5.35 12.10 10.92
C ALA A 488 6.60 11.55 10.23
N ILE A 489 7.64 12.40 10.13
CA ILE A 489 8.89 12.12 9.40
C ILE A 489 9.94 11.39 10.28
N GLY A 490 9.64 11.19 11.56
CA GLY A 490 10.60 10.75 12.56
C GLY A 490 11.10 11.92 13.40
N GLN A 491 12.38 11.91 13.78
CA GLN A 491 12.98 13.07 14.43
C GLN A 491 13.30 14.09 13.36
N GLY A 492 12.60 15.25 13.38
CA GLY A 492 12.74 16.34 12.43
C GLY A 492 11.38 16.95 12.06
N ASP A 493 11.41 17.94 11.19
CA ASP A 493 10.24 18.69 10.76
C ASP A 493 10.01 18.56 9.25
N ALA A 494 8.76 18.31 8.89
CA ALA A 494 8.27 18.42 7.52
C ALA A 494 6.79 18.77 7.56
N ALA A 495 6.41 19.89 7.00
CA ALA A 495 5.01 20.31 6.91
C ALA A 495 4.62 20.64 5.48
N LEU A 496 3.49 20.12 5.06
CA LEU A 496 2.91 20.34 3.74
C LEU A 496 1.66 21.19 3.86
N ILE A 497 1.63 22.32 3.18
CA ILE A 497 0.48 23.21 3.06
C ILE A 497 -0.11 23.02 1.68
N GLN A 498 -1.35 22.58 1.61
CA GLN A 498 -2.11 22.41 0.37
C GLN A 498 -3.27 23.40 0.33
N GLY A 499 -3.43 24.03 -0.80
CA GLY A 499 -4.50 24.97 -1.11
C GLY A 499 -4.44 25.29 -2.60
N SER A 500 -4.61 26.55 -3.01
CA SER A 500 -4.35 26.97 -4.40
C SER A 500 -2.90 26.75 -4.82
N TYR A 501 -2.00 26.67 -3.85
CA TYR A 501 -0.57 26.37 -4.01
C TYR A 501 -0.16 25.26 -3.05
N ASN A 502 0.82 24.45 -3.45
CA ASN A 502 1.47 23.49 -2.59
C ASN A 502 2.76 24.11 -2.06
N LEU A 503 2.84 24.29 -0.75
CA LEU A 503 4.02 24.84 -0.10
C LEU A 503 4.55 23.81 0.90
N MET A 504 5.85 23.82 1.12
CA MET A 504 6.49 23.02 2.16
C MET A 504 7.26 23.91 3.12
N VAL A 505 7.20 23.55 4.40
CA VAL A 505 8.06 24.11 5.45
C VAL A 505 8.87 22.94 5.98
N ASP A 506 10.17 22.97 5.73
CA ASP A 506 11.14 21.93 5.99
C ASP A 506 10.83 20.59 5.28
N THR A 507 11.78 19.67 5.28
CA THR A 507 11.69 18.40 4.54
C THR A 507 12.05 17.17 5.37
N GLY A 508 12.48 17.38 6.63
CA GLY A 508 13.12 16.33 7.40
C GLY A 508 14.48 15.91 6.83
N GLY A 509 15.04 14.85 7.35
CA GLY A 509 16.33 14.35 6.90
C GLY A 509 16.58 12.90 7.27
N GLU A 510 17.72 12.38 6.82
CA GLU A 510 18.21 11.09 7.22
C GLU A 510 18.80 11.16 8.62
N LYS A 511 18.32 10.31 9.50
CA LYS A 511 18.90 10.14 10.82
C LYS A 511 19.07 8.65 11.10
N TYR A 512 20.30 8.24 11.45
CA TYR A 512 20.62 6.84 11.81
C TYR A 512 20.37 5.80 10.70
N GLY A 513 20.68 6.14 9.44
CA GLY A 513 20.59 5.20 8.31
C GLY A 513 19.16 4.92 7.84
N TYR A 514 18.17 5.73 8.25
CA TYR A 514 16.83 5.70 7.69
C TYR A 514 16.56 6.94 6.85
N ASP A 515 16.49 6.75 5.55
CA ASP A 515 16.11 7.78 4.58
C ASP A 515 14.60 8.07 4.70
N SER A 516 14.28 9.16 5.39
CA SER A 516 12.90 9.61 5.57
C SER A 516 12.30 10.22 4.30
N GLY A 517 13.13 10.67 3.37
CA GLY A 517 12.72 11.17 2.07
C GLY A 517 12.10 10.06 1.22
N GLU A 518 12.88 9.02 0.92
CA GLU A 518 12.43 7.87 0.11
C GLU A 518 11.43 6.99 0.87
N GLY A 519 11.54 6.90 2.19
CA GLY A 519 10.64 6.06 3.00
C GLY A 519 9.28 6.70 3.31
N ILE A 520 9.19 8.02 3.43
CA ILE A 520 8.00 8.73 3.90
C ILE A 520 7.61 9.88 2.98
N LEU A 521 8.47 10.90 2.83
CA LEU A 521 8.10 12.18 2.23
C LEU A 521 7.70 12.05 0.76
N PHE A 522 8.54 11.49 -0.08
CA PHE A 522 8.31 11.41 -1.52
C PHE A 522 7.15 10.47 -1.89
N PRO A 523 7.03 9.27 -1.27
CA PRO A 523 5.85 8.45 -1.46
C PRO A 523 4.54 9.15 -1.04
N LEU A 524 4.56 9.91 0.06
CA LEU A 524 3.39 10.65 0.53
C LEU A 524 2.99 11.75 -0.47
N LEU A 525 3.95 12.55 -0.95
CA LEU A 525 3.69 13.61 -1.93
C LEU A 525 3.10 13.03 -3.23
N ARG A 526 3.68 11.94 -3.74
CA ARG A 526 3.15 11.25 -4.93
C ARG A 526 1.72 10.74 -4.71
N LYS A 527 1.45 10.15 -3.54
CA LYS A 527 0.11 9.65 -3.17
C LYS A 527 -0.92 10.75 -2.97
N LEU A 528 -0.49 11.94 -2.59
CA LEU A 528 -1.33 13.13 -2.54
C LEU A 528 -1.51 13.80 -3.91
N GLY A 529 -0.90 13.24 -4.96
CA GLY A 529 -0.98 13.78 -6.33
C GLY A 529 -0.15 15.05 -6.53
N ILE A 530 0.85 15.29 -5.67
CA ILE A 530 1.69 16.47 -5.73
C ILE A 530 2.89 16.17 -6.63
N SER A 531 3.00 16.90 -7.72
CA SER A 531 4.15 16.90 -8.62
C SER A 531 4.94 18.21 -8.57
N THR A 532 4.28 19.29 -8.09
CA THR A 532 4.84 20.64 -8.04
C THR A 532 4.76 21.21 -6.62
N ILE A 533 5.89 21.67 -6.11
CA ILE A 533 6.03 22.47 -4.89
C ILE A 533 6.27 23.92 -5.32
N HIS A 534 5.32 24.79 -5.01
CA HIS A 534 5.39 26.19 -5.44
C HIS A 534 6.35 27.02 -4.61
N GLY A 535 6.49 26.72 -3.32
CA GLY A 535 7.46 27.31 -2.41
C GLY A 535 7.95 26.29 -1.39
N LEU A 536 9.26 26.15 -1.31
CA LEU A 536 9.94 25.36 -0.28
C LEU A 536 10.59 26.36 0.69
N TYR A 537 10.08 26.42 1.91
CA TYR A 537 10.68 27.21 2.99
C TYR A 537 11.56 26.31 3.83
N ILE A 538 12.82 26.70 4.03
CA ILE A 538 13.77 26.02 4.90
C ILE A 538 13.98 26.90 6.12
N THR A 539 13.65 26.39 7.31
CA THR A 539 13.75 27.20 8.54
C THR A 539 15.19 27.46 8.94
N HIS A 540 16.04 26.45 8.83
CA HIS A 540 17.49 26.47 9.06
C HIS A 540 18.16 25.25 8.44
N LEU A 541 19.50 25.17 8.45
CA LEU A 541 20.25 24.15 7.71
C LEU A 541 20.61 22.89 8.52
N ASP A 542 19.93 22.61 9.62
CA ASP A 542 20.14 21.34 10.32
C ASP A 542 19.56 20.16 9.52
N ALA A 543 20.22 19.01 9.59
CA ALA A 543 19.90 17.85 8.77
C ALA A 543 18.45 17.37 8.91
N ASP A 544 17.90 17.41 10.13
CA ASP A 544 16.51 17.01 10.41
C ASP A 544 15.46 18.02 9.90
N HIS A 545 15.85 19.09 9.25
CA HIS A 545 14.99 20.08 8.60
C HIS A 545 15.19 20.14 7.09
N CYS A 546 16.43 20.07 6.60
CA CYS A 546 16.74 20.41 5.21
C CYS A 546 17.28 19.27 4.35
N GLU A 547 17.77 18.17 4.92
CA GLU A 547 18.57 17.17 4.18
C GLU A 547 17.83 16.57 2.97
N ASN A 548 16.53 16.29 3.10
CA ASN A 548 15.73 15.77 2.00
C ASN A 548 15.43 16.80 0.91
N ALA A 549 15.70 18.09 1.11
CA ALA A 549 15.44 19.13 0.12
C ALA A 549 16.24 18.91 -1.17
N LEU A 550 17.46 18.38 -1.06
CA LEU A 550 18.29 18.08 -2.21
C LEU A 550 17.61 17.03 -3.13
N GLU A 551 17.13 15.94 -2.57
CA GLU A 551 16.47 14.90 -3.34
C GLU A 551 15.05 15.34 -3.78
N LEU A 552 14.37 16.16 -2.99
CA LEU A 552 13.09 16.77 -3.37
C LEU A 552 13.21 17.59 -4.66
N VAL A 553 14.26 18.43 -4.78
CA VAL A 553 14.54 19.24 -5.99
C VAL A 553 14.90 18.37 -7.19
N LYS A 554 15.50 17.19 -6.98
CA LYS A 554 15.76 16.25 -8.07
C LYS A 554 14.49 15.62 -8.63
N GLN A 555 13.58 15.20 -7.76
CA GLN A 555 12.44 14.34 -8.09
C GLN A 555 11.12 15.10 -8.34
N PHE A 556 10.98 16.31 -7.80
CA PHE A 556 9.78 17.14 -7.90
C PHE A 556 10.05 18.47 -8.58
N HIS A 557 9.01 19.06 -9.15
CA HIS A 557 9.11 20.39 -9.73
C HIS A 557 8.98 21.45 -8.64
N VAL A 558 10.11 21.96 -8.13
CA VAL A 558 10.17 23.05 -7.14
C VAL A 558 10.27 24.38 -7.88
N LYS A 559 9.37 25.34 -7.60
CA LYS A 559 9.33 26.65 -8.28
C LYS A 559 10.19 27.71 -7.60
N GLY A 560 10.44 27.58 -6.30
CA GLY A 560 11.30 28.48 -5.55
C GLY A 560 11.61 27.95 -4.16
N VAL A 561 12.79 28.29 -3.68
CA VAL A 561 13.28 27.99 -2.32
C VAL A 561 13.46 29.30 -1.58
N PHE A 562 13.02 29.32 -0.33
CA PHE A 562 13.04 30.51 0.54
C PHE A 562 13.69 30.14 1.87
N LEU A 563 14.70 30.88 2.31
CA LEU A 563 15.39 30.64 3.58
C LEU A 563 16.00 31.95 4.13
N PRO A 564 16.28 32.02 5.45
CA PRO A 564 17.03 33.12 6.01
C PRO A 564 18.45 33.20 5.39
N PRO A 565 19.07 34.38 5.28
CA PRO A 565 20.44 34.51 4.81
C PRO A 565 21.41 33.66 5.63
N GLN A 566 22.24 32.87 4.97
CA GLN A 566 23.18 31.97 5.62
C GLN A 566 24.55 32.60 5.81
N LYS A 567 25.07 32.56 7.03
CA LYS A 567 26.41 33.06 7.37
C LYS A 567 27.54 32.07 6.99
N GLU A 568 27.19 30.75 7.00
CA GLU A 568 28.12 29.68 6.69
C GLU A 568 27.61 28.83 5.54
N TYR A 569 28.50 28.49 4.61
CA TYR A 569 28.22 27.66 3.46
C TYR A 569 28.73 26.23 3.69
N THR A 570 27.93 25.39 4.31
CA THR A 570 28.29 23.98 4.51
C THR A 570 28.43 23.26 3.17
N PRO A 571 29.16 22.12 3.07
CA PRO A 571 29.26 21.34 1.83
C PRO A 571 27.90 20.88 1.30
N TRP A 572 26.96 20.56 2.19
CA TRP A 572 25.59 20.22 1.81
C TRP A 572 24.90 21.40 1.12
N PHE A 573 24.96 22.59 1.71
CA PHE A 573 24.31 23.79 1.17
C PHE A 573 24.91 24.22 -0.18
N GLN A 574 26.22 24.12 -0.34
CA GLN A 574 26.89 24.38 -1.63
C GLN A 574 26.38 23.44 -2.72
N ASN A 575 26.29 22.12 -2.43
CA ASN A 575 25.75 21.13 -3.34
C ASN A 575 24.28 21.40 -3.67
N PHE A 576 23.49 21.81 -2.69
CA PHE A 576 22.10 22.18 -2.87
C PHE A 576 21.93 23.38 -3.81
N LEU A 577 22.72 24.46 -3.62
CA LEU A 577 22.70 25.62 -4.49
C LEU A 577 23.11 25.28 -5.93
N LEU A 578 24.15 24.46 -6.12
CA LEU A 578 24.58 23.98 -7.43
C LEU A 578 23.47 23.17 -8.12
N LEU A 579 22.78 22.33 -7.38
CA LEU A 579 21.64 21.58 -7.90
C LEU A 579 20.48 22.50 -8.30
N CYS A 580 20.13 23.46 -7.47
CA CYS A 580 19.09 24.45 -7.75
C CYS A 580 19.42 25.24 -9.03
N GLN A 581 20.68 25.69 -9.17
CA GLN A 581 21.14 26.34 -10.38
C GLN A 581 21.03 25.46 -11.63
N LYS A 582 21.45 24.19 -11.53
CA LYS A 582 21.35 23.20 -12.64
C LYS A 582 19.88 22.95 -13.04
N LYS A 583 18.99 22.90 -12.07
CA LYS A 583 17.53 22.68 -12.28
C LYS A 583 16.76 23.98 -12.56
N LYS A 584 17.44 25.13 -12.57
CA LYS A 584 16.85 26.47 -12.74
C LYS A 584 15.77 26.78 -11.69
N VAL A 585 16.00 26.33 -10.44
CA VAL A 585 15.15 26.64 -9.30
C VAL A 585 15.74 27.87 -8.59
N PRO A 586 15.01 28.99 -8.52
CA PRO A 586 15.51 30.20 -7.82
C PRO A 586 15.55 29.95 -6.31
N VAL A 587 16.60 30.46 -5.68
CA VAL A 587 16.77 30.44 -4.23
C VAL A 587 16.77 31.90 -3.76
N TYR A 588 15.87 32.20 -2.81
CA TYR A 588 15.65 33.57 -2.31
C TYR A 588 16.06 33.66 -0.85
N ASP A 589 16.95 34.60 -0.57
CA ASP A 589 17.24 35.04 0.80
C ASP A 589 16.11 35.93 1.30
N LEU A 590 15.48 35.53 2.41
CA LEU A 590 14.36 36.23 3.01
C LEU A 590 14.87 37.51 3.78
N THR A 591 13.98 38.49 3.86
CA THR A 591 14.15 39.64 4.75
C THR A 591 13.18 39.47 5.94
N SER A 592 13.69 39.69 7.18
CA SER A 592 12.82 39.60 8.36
C SER A 592 11.70 40.64 8.31
N GLY A 593 10.47 40.26 8.51
CA GLY A 593 9.26 41.07 8.31
C GLY A 593 8.63 40.93 6.93
N GLU A 594 9.24 40.17 6.00
CA GLU A 594 8.74 40.00 4.66
C GLU A 594 7.44 39.17 4.65
N ILE A 595 6.44 39.60 3.84
CA ILE A 595 5.14 38.95 3.74
C ILE A 595 4.97 38.38 2.34
N HIS A 596 4.77 37.08 2.26
CA HIS A 596 4.45 36.39 1.02
C HIS A 596 2.96 36.10 0.91
N ASN A 597 2.37 36.41 -0.26
CA ASN A 597 0.97 36.14 -0.55
C ASN A 597 0.85 35.02 -1.58
N TRP A 598 0.21 33.90 -1.17
CA TRP A 598 -0.05 32.72 -1.97
C TRP A 598 -1.58 32.56 -2.17
N GLY A 599 -2.15 33.38 -3.07
CA GLY A 599 -3.61 33.46 -3.20
C GLY A 599 -4.24 34.09 -1.95
N ASN A 600 -5.10 33.34 -1.27
CA ASN A 600 -5.71 33.75 0.00
C ASN A 600 -4.89 33.40 1.25
N LEU A 601 -3.71 32.84 1.08
CA LEU A 601 -2.76 32.51 2.14
C LEU A 601 -1.71 33.60 2.26
N GLN A 602 -1.51 34.13 3.46
CA GLN A 602 -0.46 35.08 3.79
C GLN A 602 0.53 34.45 4.75
N ILE A 603 1.84 34.58 4.43
CA ILE A 603 2.95 34.08 5.26
C ILE A 603 3.83 35.26 5.65
N GLN A 604 3.86 35.60 6.92
CA GLN A 604 4.76 36.55 7.51
C GLN A 604 6.03 35.82 7.95
N ASN A 605 7.18 36.22 7.48
CA ASN A 605 8.49 35.61 7.71
C ASN A 605 9.28 36.46 8.67
N GLU A 606 9.71 35.90 9.79
CA GLU A 606 10.51 36.60 10.82
C GLU A 606 11.67 35.71 11.25
N PHE A 607 12.83 36.30 11.46
CA PHE A 607 13.98 35.62 12.03
C PHE A 607 14.89 36.64 12.73
N ALA A 608 15.65 36.15 13.72
CA ALA A 608 16.68 36.91 14.37
C ALA A 608 18.02 36.78 13.62
N ASP A 609 18.84 37.81 13.65
CA ASP A 609 20.20 37.73 13.06
C ASP A 609 21.18 36.98 13.97
N LEU A 610 20.82 35.71 14.22
CA LEU A 610 21.54 34.74 15.02
C LEU A 610 22.00 33.57 14.13
N SER A 611 22.79 32.65 14.65
CA SER A 611 23.27 31.48 13.92
C SER A 611 22.66 30.18 14.49
N GLY A 612 22.69 29.12 13.70
CA GLY A 612 22.13 27.79 14.09
C GLY A 612 20.65 27.86 14.39
N ASN A 613 20.21 27.15 15.42
CA ASN A 613 18.80 27.05 15.79
C ASN A 613 18.17 28.41 16.12
N ASP A 614 18.91 29.31 16.76
CA ASP A 614 18.41 30.64 17.10
C ASP A 614 18.24 31.56 15.88
N GLY A 615 18.83 31.22 14.73
CA GLY A 615 18.59 31.86 13.43
C GLY A 615 17.41 31.28 12.66
N SER A 616 16.63 30.34 13.25
CA SER A 616 15.51 29.69 12.58
C SER A 616 14.44 30.67 12.10
N LEU A 617 13.92 30.42 10.90
CA LEU A 617 12.78 31.13 10.35
C LEU A 617 11.51 30.83 11.15
N MET A 618 10.92 31.87 11.72
CA MET A 618 9.58 31.80 12.32
C MET A 618 8.54 32.31 11.32
N GLN A 619 7.48 31.55 11.12
CA GLN A 619 6.48 31.85 10.09
C GLN A 619 5.08 31.90 10.67
N ARG A 620 4.42 33.06 10.54
CA ARG A 620 3.00 33.16 10.85
C ARG A 620 2.19 33.02 9.55
N ILE A 621 1.44 31.94 9.47
CA ILE A 621 0.57 31.63 8.35
C ILE A 621 -0.85 32.06 8.69
N GLN A 622 -1.44 32.91 7.86
CA GLN A 622 -2.79 33.42 8.01
C GLN A 622 -3.62 33.11 6.79
N MET A 623 -4.78 32.52 7.02
CA MET A 623 -5.81 32.31 5.99
C MET A 623 -7.19 32.45 6.63
N ASP A 624 -7.95 33.44 6.24
CA ASP A 624 -9.24 33.79 6.85
C ASP A 624 -9.16 33.86 8.40
N LYS A 625 -9.90 32.98 9.06
CA LYS A 625 -9.93 32.86 10.52
C LYS A 625 -8.91 31.88 11.11
N ILE A 626 -8.02 31.30 10.27
CA ILE A 626 -6.97 30.38 10.70
C ILE A 626 -5.66 31.12 10.82
N SER A 627 -5.00 30.98 11.96
CA SER A 627 -3.66 31.49 12.21
C SER A 627 -2.80 30.40 12.81
N ILE A 628 -1.65 30.16 12.21
CA ILE A 628 -0.71 29.11 12.59
C ILE A 628 0.67 29.73 12.70
N LEU A 629 1.42 29.40 13.73
CA LEU A 629 2.82 29.84 13.91
C LEU A 629 3.74 28.63 13.87
N PHE A 630 4.69 28.67 12.95
CA PHE A 630 5.86 27.81 12.92
C PHE A 630 7.02 28.55 13.57
N THR A 631 7.76 27.88 14.43
CA THR A 631 8.89 28.50 15.16
C THR A 631 10.24 27.89 14.77
N GLY A 632 10.25 26.90 13.86
CA GLY A 632 11.46 26.12 13.61
C GLY A 632 12.03 25.57 14.91
N ASP A 633 13.34 25.70 15.08
CA ASP A 633 14.04 25.31 16.30
C ASP A 633 14.51 26.51 17.12
N ALA A 634 13.87 27.67 16.93
CA ALA A 634 14.14 28.91 17.67
C ALA A 634 14.06 28.67 19.19
N GLY A 635 15.08 29.16 19.88
CA GLY A 635 15.18 29.12 21.34
C GLY A 635 14.61 30.37 22.02
N PHE A 636 14.74 30.44 23.34
CA PHE A 636 14.20 31.54 24.16
C PHE A 636 14.67 32.93 23.73
N GLU A 637 15.90 33.06 23.27
CA GLU A 637 16.45 34.34 22.86
C GLU A 637 15.71 34.89 21.64
N THR A 638 15.51 34.05 20.63
CA THR A 638 14.79 34.43 19.42
C THR A 638 13.32 34.69 19.70
N GLU A 639 12.68 33.84 20.52
CA GLU A 639 11.28 34.06 20.95
C GLU A 639 11.10 35.40 21.62
N LYS A 640 12.03 35.80 22.51
CA LYS A 640 12.00 37.09 23.23
C LYS A 640 12.16 38.29 22.28
N GLN A 641 13.05 38.16 21.29
CA GLN A 641 13.27 39.24 20.29
C GLN A 641 12.09 39.43 19.34
N LEU A 642 11.39 38.34 18.99
CA LEU A 642 10.39 38.35 17.92
C LEU A 642 8.94 38.28 18.41
N MET A 643 8.66 37.93 19.67
CA MET A 643 7.29 37.71 20.17
C MET A 643 6.33 38.88 19.94
N ASP A 644 6.82 40.11 19.98
CA ASP A 644 6.01 41.32 19.77
C ASP A 644 5.62 41.53 18.28
N ARG A 645 6.27 40.86 17.37
CA ARG A 645 5.95 40.92 15.94
C ARG A 645 4.79 39.98 15.56
N PHE A 646 4.42 39.07 16.44
CA PHE A 646 3.35 38.11 16.16
C PHE A 646 2.04 38.46 16.88
N ALA A 647 0.95 38.47 16.14
CA ALA A 647 -0.40 38.48 16.74
C ALA A 647 -0.75 37.08 17.27
N PRO A 648 -1.72 36.97 18.20
CA PRO A 648 -2.18 35.67 18.72
C PRO A 648 -2.56 34.68 17.61
N VAL A 649 -2.25 33.40 17.84
CA VAL A 649 -2.48 32.33 16.87
C VAL A 649 -3.36 31.24 17.43
N LYS A 650 -4.02 30.46 16.55
CA LYS A 650 -4.83 29.32 16.99
C LYS A 650 -4.02 28.03 17.13
N VAL A 651 -3.00 27.86 16.29
CA VAL A 651 -2.16 26.68 16.24
C VAL A 651 -0.71 27.11 16.36
N LEU A 652 0.03 26.46 17.24
CA LEU A 652 1.47 26.61 17.39
C LEU A 652 2.14 25.29 16.99
N LYS A 653 3.08 25.30 16.03
CA LYS A 653 4.11 24.28 15.95
C LYS A 653 5.12 24.58 17.04
N VAL A 654 5.18 23.75 18.04
CA VAL A 654 6.01 23.92 19.24
C VAL A 654 7.50 23.88 18.83
N GLY A 655 8.28 24.81 19.31
CA GLY A 655 9.67 24.99 18.93
C GLY A 655 10.56 23.82 19.28
N HIS A 656 11.57 23.59 18.46
CA HIS A 656 12.68 22.65 18.66
C HIS A 656 12.21 21.28 19.16
N HIS A 657 11.22 20.71 18.49
CA HIS A 657 10.60 19.40 18.78
C HIS A 657 10.08 19.22 20.23
N GLY A 658 9.89 20.32 20.97
CA GLY A 658 9.55 20.31 22.38
C GLY A 658 10.79 20.26 23.30
N SER A 659 11.88 20.89 22.90
CA SER A 659 13.06 21.09 23.73
C SER A 659 12.75 22.01 24.90
N LYS A 660 13.35 21.74 26.07
CA LYS A 660 13.26 22.60 27.26
C LYS A 660 13.87 24.00 27.07
N TYR A 661 14.64 24.21 26.03
CA TYR A 661 15.28 25.49 25.70
C TYR A 661 14.46 26.36 24.74
N SER A 662 13.23 25.96 24.44
CA SER A 662 12.29 26.70 23.59
C SER A 662 10.91 26.79 24.26
N THR A 663 10.00 27.51 23.64
CA THR A 663 8.59 27.62 24.07
C THR A 663 8.46 28.23 25.47
N GLY A 664 8.94 29.50 25.56
CA GLY A 664 8.97 30.29 26.81
C GLY A 664 7.59 30.69 27.30
N GLU A 665 7.46 30.91 28.62
CA GLU A 665 6.21 31.29 29.28
C GLU A 665 5.62 32.59 28.74
N ASP A 666 6.45 33.64 28.59
CA ASP A 666 6.01 34.95 28.08
C ASP A 666 5.61 34.87 26.61
N PHE A 667 6.34 34.09 25.83
CA PHE A 667 6.01 33.81 24.45
C PHE A 667 4.65 33.13 24.33
N LEU A 668 4.39 32.04 25.09
CA LEU A 668 3.09 31.35 25.11
C LEU A 668 1.95 32.26 25.57
N ARG A 669 2.22 33.18 26.53
CA ARG A 669 1.22 34.15 26.99
C ARG A 669 0.84 35.13 25.88
N LYS A 670 1.83 35.57 25.10
CA LYS A 670 1.66 36.55 24.01
C LYS A 670 0.88 35.93 22.84
N ILE A 671 1.30 34.76 22.35
CA ILE A 671 0.71 34.11 21.17
C ILE A 671 -0.58 33.33 21.47
N SER A 672 -0.83 32.96 22.73
CA SER A 672 -2.05 32.34 23.26
C SER A 672 -2.69 31.26 22.35
N PRO A 673 -1.98 30.19 21.99
CA PRO A 673 -2.49 29.18 21.06
C PRO A 673 -3.52 28.28 21.72
N LYS A 674 -4.50 27.83 20.92
CA LYS A 674 -5.47 26.81 21.36
C LYS A 674 -4.94 25.38 21.19
N TYR A 675 -4.09 25.16 20.18
CA TYR A 675 -3.53 23.87 19.81
C TYR A 675 -2.01 23.97 19.71
N GLY A 676 -1.31 22.99 20.30
CA GLY A 676 0.15 22.83 20.18
C GLY A 676 0.46 21.55 19.41
N ILE A 677 1.28 21.64 18.37
CA ILE A 677 1.72 20.50 17.56
C ILE A 677 3.20 20.27 17.80
N LEU A 678 3.55 19.08 18.25
CA LEU A 678 4.90 18.62 18.51
C LEU A 678 5.30 17.63 17.40
N SER A 679 6.31 17.98 16.62
CA SER A 679 6.92 17.12 15.62
C SER A 679 8.17 16.51 16.22
N CYS A 680 8.15 15.21 16.52
CA CYS A 680 9.29 14.51 17.13
C CYS A 680 9.25 13.01 16.77
N GLY A 681 10.37 12.35 16.92
CA GLY A 681 10.54 10.92 16.68
C GLY A 681 10.19 10.08 17.90
N GLU A 682 9.69 8.88 17.63
CA GLU A 682 9.45 7.88 18.68
C GLU A 682 10.78 7.40 19.28
N ASN A 683 10.86 7.33 20.62
CA ASN A 683 12.07 6.90 21.34
C ASN A 683 13.33 7.64 20.89
N ASN A 684 13.23 8.95 20.63
CA ASN A 684 14.38 9.74 20.21
C ASN A 684 15.38 9.92 21.35
N ARG A 685 16.67 9.95 21.02
CA ARG A 685 17.77 10.05 22.00
C ARG A 685 17.86 11.39 22.70
N TYR A 686 17.15 12.42 22.20
CA TYR A 686 17.17 13.75 22.80
C TYR A 686 16.17 13.89 23.95
N GLY A 687 15.29 12.87 24.13
CA GLY A 687 14.23 12.90 25.11
C GLY A 687 13.10 13.87 24.77
N HIS A 688 13.00 14.31 23.51
CA HIS A 688 11.93 15.21 23.06
C HIS A 688 10.60 14.47 22.88
N PRO A 689 9.46 15.09 23.24
CA PRO A 689 9.37 16.38 23.93
C PRO A 689 9.72 16.23 25.41
N HIS A 690 10.41 17.21 25.98
CA HIS A 690 10.68 17.25 27.42
C HIS A 690 9.40 17.42 28.22
N GLN A 691 9.34 16.77 29.39
CA GLN A 691 8.16 16.77 30.25
C GLN A 691 7.76 18.18 30.70
N GLU A 692 8.73 19.04 30.95
CA GLU A 692 8.54 20.44 31.32
C GLU A 692 7.74 21.23 30.26
N VAL A 693 7.98 20.97 28.97
CA VAL A 693 7.24 21.63 27.86
C VAL A 693 5.79 21.11 27.83
N ILE A 694 5.59 19.81 28.02
CA ILE A 694 4.24 19.23 28.09
C ILE A 694 3.45 19.85 29.22
N GLU A 695 4.03 19.97 30.42
CA GLU A 695 3.40 20.58 31.61
C GLU A 695 3.02 22.05 31.37
N LYS A 696 3.94 22.87 30.83
CA LYS A 696 3.66 24.27 30.47
C LYS A 696 2.45 24.40 29.52
N LEU A 697 2.38 23.53 28.51
CA LEU A 697 1.26 23.54 27.56
C LEU A 697 -0.05 23.10 28.22
N GLN A 698 -0.02 22.09 29.10
CA GLN A 698 -1.19 21.59 29.82
C GLN A 698 -1.72 22.60 30.83
N GLU A 699 -0.86 23.26 31.60
CA GLU A 699 -1.25 24.32 32.57
C GLU A 699 -1.98 25.46 31.86
N ARG A 700 -1.64 25.77 30.62
CA ARG A 700 -2.32 26.76 29.79
C ARG A 700 -3.56 26.23 29.06
N LYS A 701 -3.94 24.97 29.31
CA LYS A 701 -5.07 24.29 28.64
C LYS A 701 -4.94 24.23 27.11
N ILE A 702 -3.70 24.22 26.60
CA ILE A 702 -3.41 24.04 25.16
C ILE A 702 -3.59 22.57 24.85
N LYS A 703 -4.41 22.25 23.84
CA LYS A 703 -4.60 20.86 23.39
C LYS A 703 -3.37 20.43 22.59
N ILE A 704 -2.70 19.38 23.07
CA ILE A 704 -1.44 18.90 22.53
C ILE A 704 -1.70 17.78 21.52
N TYR A 705 -1.01 17.85 20.38
CA TYR A 705 -0.90 16.81 19.35
C TYR A 705 0.55 16.47 19.11
N ARG A 706 0.87 15.17 18.97
CA ARG A 706 2.25 14.67 18.85
C ARG A 706 2.39 13.71 17.66
N THR A 707 3.41 13.92 16.81
CA THR A 707 3.63 13.05 15.63
C THR A 707 4.21 11.69 16.00
N ASP A 708 4.94 11.57 17.11
CA ASP A 708 5.53 10.31 17.58
C ASP A 708 4.47 9.30 18.02
N THR A 709 3.42 9.77 18.70
CA THR A 709 2.36 8.90 19.27
C THR A 709 1.11 8.84 18.39
N GLN A 710 0.77 9.91 17.67
CA GLN A 710 -0.52 10.08 16.96
C GLN A 710 -0.35 10.08 15.42
N GLY A 711 0.89 10.02 14.92
CA GLY A 711 1.19 10.09 13.49
C GLY A 711 0.98 11.49 12.89
N CYS A 712 0.72 11.56 11.60
CA CYS A 712 0.50 12.81 10.87
C CYS A 712 -0.64 13.62 11.49
N ILE A 713 -0.37 14.90 11.80
CA ILE A 713 -1.36 15.83 12.33
C ILE A 713 -1.85 16.72 11.19
N THR A 714 -3.16 16.75 11.00
CA THR A 714 -3.79 17.49 9.91
C THR A 714 -4.62 18.66 10.47
N VAL A 715 -4.38 19.85 9.92
CA VAL A 715 -5.16 21.07 10.20
C VAL A 715 -5.96 21.41 8.94
N LYS A 716 -7.29 21.46 9.06
CA LYS A 716 -8.21 21.75 7.94
C LYS A 716 -9.09 22.95 8.23
N SER A 717 -9.43 23.68 7.15
CA SER A 717 -10.48 24.69 7.14
C SER A 717 -11.70 24.16 6.42
N CYS A 718 -12.60 23.51 7.15
CA CYS A 718 -13.88 23.07 6.59
C CYS A 718 -14.94 23.35 7.65
N PHE A 719 -15.81 24.35 7.41
CA PHE A 719 -16.79 24.84 8.41
C PHE A 719 -16.18 25.29 9.76
N GLY A 720 -14.90 25.68 9.78
CA GLY A 720 -14.13 26.07 10.95
C GLY A 720 -12.76 25.38 11.01
N LEU A 721 -11.92 25.79 12.00
CA LEU A 721 -10.63 25.16 12.24
C LEU A 721 -10.83 23.80 12.89
N ARG A 722 -10.32 22.77 12.25
CA ARG A 722 -10.26 21.41 12.78
C ARG A 722 -8.82 20.90 12.77
N VAL A 723 -8.40 20.36 13.91
CA VAL A 723 -7.12 19.64 14.04
C VAL A 723 -7.46 18.18 14.33
N SER A 724 -6.90 17.27 13.54
CA SER A 724 -7.16 15.82 13.63
C SER A 724 -5.86 15.03 13.48
N THR A 725 -5.83 13.85 14.06
CA THR A 725 -4.75 12.88 13.89
C THR A 725 -5.05 11.97 12.70
N HIS A 726 -4.02 11.28 12.20
CA HIS A 726 -4.20 10.29 11.14
C HIS A 726 -5.22 9.20 11.52
N GLU A 727 -5.21 8.73 12.76
CA GLU A 727 -6.13 7.70 13.25
C GLU A 727 -7.57 8.19 13.29
N GLU A 728 -7.80 9.42 13.77
CA GLU A 728 -9.14 10.05 13.80
C GLU A 728 -9.68 10.21 12.38
N GLU A 729 -8.88 10.70 11.42
CA GLU A 729 -9.29 10.84 10.02
C GLU A 729 -9.69 9.51 9.40
N THR A 730 -8.92 8.46 9.67
CA THR A 730 -9.20 7.12 9.14
C THR A 730 -10.52 6.57 9.67
N LYS A 731 -10.78 6.71 10.95
CA LYS A 731 -12.04 6.27 11.58
C LYS A 731 -13.25 7.04 11.03
N GLU A 732 -13.16 8.36 10.90
CA GLU A 732 -14.27 9.20 10.43
C GLU A 732 -14.66 8.96 8.96
N ILE A 733 -13.71 8.70 8.10
CA ILE A 733 -14.01 8.41 6.68
C ILE A 733 -14.65 7.03 6.55
N PHE A 734 -14.22 6.05 7.34
CA PHE A 734 -14.59 4.66 7.14
C PHE A 734 -15.98 4.30 7.70
N ILE A 735 -16.35 4.84 8.88
CA ILE A 735 -17.57 4.46 9.58
C ILE A 735 -18.86 4.77 8.79
N PRO A 736 -19.11 6.01 8.33
CA PRO A 736 -20.34 6.34 7.60
C PRO A 736 -20.48 5.56 6.29
N TRP A 737 -19.37 5.29 5.62
CA TRP A 737 -19.38 4.64 4.31
C TRP A 737 -19.55 3.13 4.40
N LEU A 738 -19.02 2.50 5.44
CA LEU A 738 -19.28 1.09 5.69
C LEU A 738 -20.76 0.87 6.03
N LEU A 739 -21.35 1.73 6.84
CA LEU A 739 -22.79 1.72 7.11
C LEU A 739 -23.59 1.95 5.81
N GLY A 740 -23.20 2.93 4.99
CA GLY A 740 -23.81 3.19 3.69
C GLY A 740 -23.71 1.99 2.72
N ALA A 741 -22.55 1.35 2.64
CA ALA A 741 -22.35 0.14 1.83
C ALA A 741 -23.22 -1.03 2.32
N VAL A 742 -23.34 -1.22 3.64
CA VAL A 742 -24.24 -2.23 4.23
C VAL A 742 -25.71 -1.91 3.90
N PHE A 743 -26.13 -0.63 4.00
CA PHE A 743 -27.49 -0.22 3.66
C PHE A 743 -27.80 -0.40 2.17
N VAL A 744 -26.90 -0.02 1.27
CA VAL A 744 -27.05 -0.23 -0.18
C VAL A 744 -27.09 -1.73 -0.49
N PHE A 745 -26.25 -2.53 0.15
CA PHE A 745 -26.22 -3.98 -0.01
C PHE A 745 -27.53 -4.62 0.46
N VAL A 746 -28.05 -4.24 1.64
CA VAL A 746 -29.34 -4.70 2.16
C VAL A 746 -30.48 -4.23 1.24
N GLY A 747 -30.45 -3.00 0.74
CA GLY A 747 -31.42 -2.47 -0.23
C GLY A 747 -31.43 -3.20 -1.57
N LEU A 748 -30.25 -3.51 -2.13
CA LEU A 748 -30.10 -4.28 -3.37
C LEU A 748 -30.49 -5.76 -3.17
N TRP A 749 -30.26 -6.31 -1.98
CA TRP A 749 -30.66 -7.68 -1.62
C TRP A 749 -32.17 -7.81 -1.41
N THR A 750 -32.82 -6.80 -0.83
CA THR A 750 -34.27 -6.79 -0.56
C THR A 750 -35.11 -6.28 -1.73
N GLY A 751 -34.49 -5.61 -2.71
CA GLY A 751 -35.14 -5.10 -3.92
C GLY A 751 -35.79 -6.20 -4.74
N LYS A 752 -37.03 -5.92 -5.21
CA LYS A 752 -37.95 -6.84 -5.88
C LYS A 752 -37.27 -7.78 -6.90
N ARG A 753 -37.62 -9.06 -6.84
CA ARG A 753 -37.31 -10.13 -7.78
C ARG A 753 -37.47 -9.65 -9.24
N VAL A 754 -36.36 -9.57 -9.98
CA VAL A 754 -36.37 -9.65 -11.43
C VAL A 754 -36.44 -11.15 -11.78
N LYS A 755 -37.40 -11.57 -12.61
CA LYS A 755 -37.54 -12.95 -13.02
C LYS A 755 -36.31 -13.45 -13.75
N ASP A 756 -35.76 -14.57 -13.30
CA ASP A 756 -34.48 -15.19 -13.70
C ASP A 756 -34.55 -15.94 -15.05
N GLU A 757 -35.22 -15.45 -16.08
CA GLU A 757 -35.41 -16.24 -17.32
C GLU A 757 -34.39 -15.96 -18.45
N ASP A 758 -33.48 -14.97 -18.31
CA ASP A 758 -32.63 -14.51 -19.43
C ASP A 758 -31.10 -14.69 -19.22
N TRP A 759 -30.67 -15.74 -18.52
CA TRP A 759 -29.24 -16.07 -18.36
C TRP A 759 -28.91 -17.46 -18.96
N ILE A 760 -29.14 -17.66 -20.25
CA ILE A 760 -28.59 -18.80 -21.02
C ILE A 760 -27.77 -18.23 -22.18
#